data_ac796d4ac2ee9f66653c1bc16930e933
#
_entry.id   ac796d4ac2ee9f66653c1bc16930e933
#
_cell.length_a   1.000
_cell.length_b   1.000
_cell.length_c   1.000
_cell.angle_alpha   90.00
_cell.angle_beta   90.00
_cell.angle_gamma   90.00
#
_symmetry.space_group_name_H-M   'P 1'
#
loop_
_entity.id
_entity.type
_entity.pdbx_description
1 polymer ?
#
loop_
_entity_poly.entity_id
_entity_poly.type
_entity_poly.pdbx_seq_one_letter_code
_entity_poly.pdbx_strand_id
1 'polypeptide(L)'
;MSAWVFALLLAIGQFAQSNTGELRLTVLDPSGAPVESRVELVSESNQFRQILETDAQGTLAAKRLPFGTYHVAVARDGFATFTGLVEVRSALPTDYHVTLNLAPLQAQVTVGADRTLLDPHQATASQHIGTDVLQQRATALPGRSLPDLVSTQAGWLLEANGILHPRGSEYQTQYVLDGLPLTDNRSPAFASEIDVDDVRSMNILTGGYPAEYGRKLGGVIEVVTAGEARRGFHGGLAVSAASFGTLSGDVMGEYGWPRTTLGVSAGLAATNRYLDPPVEENDTNRGTTSHAAVHFERDLTDADRFGVIARRGATRFLVPNERVQQEAGQRQDRDSGESMGQFSFQHIFSAHALGDLRGMARDVSSGLWSNAAATPIAAQQSRGFRELYLKGTVSAHAGAHEWKMGGDLNAGTVRERFGYQITDPARFDPDTPRLFSFEGRQADREQAVFVQDQIRLGAWTVNAGLRWDHYQLVVDERAVSPRLAAAWSWPSRDFVLRASYDRAFQTPAVENLLLASSPAVETINDKVARLPLRSSVGDFYEAAFSKALFGAMRLDVSYFVRAMTNFADDDLLLNTGVSFPIAFHRAEIRGTELKLDMPHWRAVSGSVSYAHTRGVGHLPITGGLLLSDDAATLLASTSRFPVSQDQRHTWRGRMNYQFAPAAWAALEASYGSGLPFEFSGDRAEAIAQYGDRIVERVDFETGRVRPWLSLDASVGVVLMKTPKQSLRLQADVRNLTDRLTVINFAGLFSGTALAPPRSAAVRLRAAF
;
A
#
# COMPACT_ATOMS: atom_id res chain seq x y z
N MET A 1 7.13 38.29 -4.89
CA MET A 1 6.90 37.67 -3.56
C MET A 1 7.81 38.40 -2.59
N SER A 2 7.25 39.07 -1.60
CA SER A 2 8.01 39.95 -0.69
C SER A 2 8.85 39.12 0.28
N ALA A 3 10.02 39.65 0.68
CA ALA A 3 10.96 39.07 1.64
C ALA A 3 10.28 38.61 2.96
N TRP A 4 9.13 39.19 3.29
CA TRP A 4 8.29 38.81 4.43
C TRP A 4 7.66 37.42 4.32
N VAL A 5 7.32 36.94 3.11
CA VAL A 5 6.81 35.58 2.88
C VAL A 5 7.96 34.57 3.05
N PHE A 6 9.18 34.95 2.65
CA PHE A 6 10.37 34.11 2.86
C PHE A 6 10.80 34.08 4.32
N ALA A 7 10.69 35.21 5.04
CA ALA A 7 10.97 35.26 6.50
C ALA A 7 9.89 34.54 7.32
N LEU A 8 8.61 34.58 6.90
CA LEU A 8 7.54 33.81 7.54
C LEU A 8 7.69 32.30 7.26
N LEU A 9 8.13 31.92 6.06
CA LEU A 9 8.46 30.54 5.70
C LEU A 9 9.71 30.02 6.45
N LEU A 10 10.67 30.87 6.73
CA LEU A 10 11.84 30.54 7.56
C LEU A 10 11.50 30.46 9.07
N ALA A 11 10.47 31.19 9.53
CA ALA A 11 9.98 31.13 10.91
C ALA A 11 9.01 29.96 11.15
N ILE A 12 8.41 29.39 10.11
CA ILE A 12 7.55 28.19 10.13
C ILE A 12 8.36 26.93 9.76
N GLY A 13 9.64 27.08 9.43
CA GLY A 13 10.49 26.00 8.98
C GLY A 13 10.78 25.00 10.08
N GLN A 14 9.86 24.06 10.28
CA GLN A 14 10.15 22.76 10.89
C GLN A 14 8.91 21.84 10.88
N PHE A 15 9.03 20.53 10.38
CA PHE A 15 8.56 19.34 11.07
C PHE A 15 7.46 18.46 10.43
N ALA A 16 7.75 17.17 10.14
CA ALA A 16 6.79 16.13 9.71
C ALA A 16 7.01 14.75 10.36
N GLN A 17 5.95 13.97 10.57
CA GLN A 17 6.05 12.69 11.26
C GLN A 17 5.20 11.57 10.64
N SER A 18 5.67 10.30 10.76
CA SER A 18 4.89 9.08 10.55
C SER A 18 3.94 8.82 11.74
N ASN A 19 2.91 7.98 11.56
CA ASN A 19 2.01 7.56 12.65
C ASN A 19 2.66 6.49 13.56
N THR A 20 3.90 6.75 13.98
CA THR A 20 4.65 5.90 14.89
C THR A 20 5.25 6.75 15.99
N GLY A 21 5.36 6.18 17.18
CA GLY A 21 5.95 6.81 18.35
C GLY A 21 7.23 6.15 18.83
N GLU A 22 7.67 6.56 20.00
CA GLU A 22 8.86 6.06 20.68
C GLU A 22 8.54 5.74 22.13
N LEU A 23 9.00 4.58 22.61
CA LEU A 23 8.98 4.23 24.03
C LEU A 23 10.40 4.30 24.57
N ARG A 24 10.62 5.12 25.59
CA ARG A 24 11.86 5.22 26.36
C ARG A 24 11.68 4.50 27.69
N LEU A 25 12.34 3.38 27.84
CA LEU A 25 12.25 2.54 29.03
C LEU A 25 13.51 2.69 29.88
N THR A 26 13.33 2.85 31.20
CA THR A 26 14.43 2.79 32.18
C THR A 26 14.13 1.67 33.16
N VAL A 27 15.07 0.76 33.36
CA VAL A 27 14.97 -0.40 34.27
C VAL A 27 15.96 -0.26 35.41
N LEU A 28 15.44 -0.27 36.63
CA LEU A 28 16.20 -0.12 37.88
C LEU A 28 15.93 -1.32 38.80
N ASP A 29 16.84 -1.60 39.68
CA ASP A 29 16.61 -2.50 40.83
C ASP A 29 15.97 -1.74 42.01
N PRO A 30 15.62 -2.41 43.13
CA PRO A 30 15.01 -1.75 44.29
C PRO A 30 15.94 -0.74 45.00
N SER A 31 17.23 -0.77 44.71
CA SER A 31 18.21 0.21 45.26
C SER A 31 18.36 1.45 44.36
N GLY A 32 17.72 1.44 43.17
CA GLY A 32 17.84 2.47 42.16
C GLY A 32 19.04 2.26 41.21
N ALA A 33 19.72 1.13 41.24
CA ALA A 33 20.80 0.84 40.31
C ALA A 33 20.27 0.35 38.97
N PRO A 34 20.91 0.74 37.83
CA PRO A 34 20.49 0.33 36.51
C PRO A 34 20.69 -1.17 36.28
N VAL A 35 19.73 -1.82 35.55
CA VAL A 35 19.74 -3.25 35.30
C VAL A 35 19.62 -3.52 33.80
N GLU A 36 20.65 -4.17 33.23
CA GLU A 36 20.54 -4.73 31.87
C GLU A 36 19.47 -5.83 31.86
N SER A 37 18.47 -5.71 31.01
CA SER A 37 17.29 -6.56 31.02
C SER A 37 16.80 -6.85 29.62
N ARG A 38 16.22 -8.03 29.44
CA ARG A 38 15.47 -8.38 28.24
C ARG A 38 14.07 -7.79 28.33
N VAL A 39 13.66 -7.06 27.28
CA VAL A 39 12.36 -6.39 27.18
C VAL A 39 11.59 -6.98 26.01
N GLU A 40 10.39 -7.44 26.25
CA GLU A 40 9.46 -7.89 25.24
C GLU A 40 8.28 -6.91 25.15
N LEU A 41 8.03 -6.38 23.94
CA LEU A 41 6.91 -5.50 23.61
C LEU A 41 5.94 -6.25 22.72
N VAL A 42 4.66 -6.34 23.12
CA VAL A 42 3.60 -7.02 22.37
C VAL A 42 2.37 -6.12 22.27
N SER A 43 1.84 -5.93 21.05
CA SER A 43 0.55 -5.30 20.80
C SER A 43 -0.23 -6.13 19.77
N GLU A 44 -1.25 -6.88 20.25
CA GLU A 44 -2.05 -7.73 19.37
C GLU A 44 -2.88 -6.92 18.38
N SER A 45 -3.41 -5.75 18.77
CA SER A 45 -4.14 -4.86 17.87
C SER A 45 -3.29 -4.39 16.68
N ASN A 46 -1.99 -4.24 16.89
CA ASN A 46 -1.02 -3.83 15.88
C ASN A 46 -0.29 -5.01 15.23
N GLN A 47 -0.59 -6.27 15.61
CA GLN A 47 0.17 -7.46 15.18
C GLN A 47 1.68 -7.28 15.36
N PHE A 48 2.07 -6.61 16.44
CA PHE A 48 3.44 -6.21 16.72
C PHE A 48 4.02 -7.00 17.88
N ARG A 49 5.21 -7.54 17.68
CA ARG A 49 6.02 -8.17 18.71
C ARG A 49 7.49 -7.88 18.48
N GLN A 50 8.18 -7.40 19.50
CA GLN A 50 9.61 -7.13 19.43
C GLN A 50 10.29 -7.48 20.74
N ILE A 51 11.49 -8.06 20.65
CA ILE A 51 12.34 -8.37 21.80
C ILE A 51 13.59 -7.48 21.69
N LEU A 52 13.85 -6.73 22.73
CA LEU A 52 14.93 -5.75 22.83
C LEU A 52 15.73 -5.99 24.14
N GLU A 53 16.86 -5.34 24.26
CA GLU A 53 17.69 -5.37 25.47
C GLU A 53 18.00 -3.95 25.90
N THR A 54 17.94 -3.67 27.21
CA THR A 54 18.43 -2.40 27.77
C THR A 54 19.95 -2.39 27.73
N ASP A 55 20.52 -1.19 27.76
CA ASP A 55 21.97 -1.03 27.88
C ASP A 55 22.46 -1.17 29.33
N ALA A 56 23.78 -0.99 29.53
CA ALA A 56 24.41 -1.04 30.87
C ALA A 56 23.89 0.05 31.82
N GLN A 57 23.26 1.09 31.31
CA GLN A 57 22.57 2.13 32.07
C GLN A 57 21.10 1.80 32.33
N GLY A 58 20.66 0.58 32.01
CA GLY A 58 19.28 0.15 32.14
C GLY A 58 18.31 0.84 31.19
N THR A 59 18.79 1.52 30.13
CA THR A 59 17.97 2.33 29.23
C THR A 59 17.75 1.65 27.89
N LEU A 60 16.57 1.89 27.31
CA LEU A 60 16.16 1.38 26.00
C LEU A 60 15.28 2.43 25.31
N ALA A 61 15.53 2.71 24.03
CA ALA A 61 14.64 3.47 23.17
C ALA A 61 14.08 2.57 22.06
N ALA A 62 12.81 2.18 22.19
CA ALA A 62 12.07 1.45 21.15
C ALA A 62 11.41 2.47 20.21
N LYS A 63 11.94 2.58 19.00
CA LYS A 63 11.53 3.59 17.98
C LYS A 63 10.55 3.00 16.98
N ARG A 64 9.77 3.90 16.32
CA ARG A 64 8.86 3.56 15.23
C ARG A 64 7.80 2.55 15.63
N LEU A 65 7.31 2.64 16.85
CA LEU A 65 6.21 1.82 17.36
C LEU A 65 4.89 2.35 16.79
N PRO A 66 4.04 1.50 16.18
CA PRO A 66 2.66 1.87 15.87
C PRO A 66 1.95 2.43 17.10
N PHE A 67 1.06 3.42 16.91
CA PHE A 67 0.27 3.93 18.04
C PHE A 67 -0.64 2.83 18.59
N GLY A 68 -0.79 2.76 19.90
CA GLY A 68 -1.61 1.77 20.57
C GLY A 68 -1.07 1.33 21.92
N THR A 69 -1.71 0.33 22.50
CA THR A 69 -1.37 -0.23 23.80
C THR A 69 -0.43 -1.43 23.63
N TYR A 70 0.61 -1.48 24.46
CA TYR A 70 1.63 -2.52 24.48
C TYR A 70 1.70 -3.20 25.83
N HIS A 71 1.77 -4.52 25.83
CA HIS A 71 2.33 -5.28 26.94
C HIS A 71 3.84 -5.15 26.95
N VAL A 72 4.37 -4.74 28.09
CA VAL A 72 5.81 -4.66 28.37
C VAL A 72 6.13 -5.78 29.37
N ALA A 73 6.95 -6.72 28.97
CA ALA A 73 7.52 -7.72 29.88
C ALA A 73 9.03 -7.48 29.98
N VAL A 74 9.54 -7.31 31.23
CA VAL A 74 10.97 -7.09 31.52
C VAL A 74 11.48 -8.23 32.36
N ALA A 75 12.51 -8.93 31.88
CA ALA A 75 13.08 -10.11 32.53
C ALA A 75 14.59 -10.00 32.70
N ARG A 76 15.07 -10.38 33.86
CA ARG A 76 16.49 -10.53 34.20
C ARG A 76 16.69 -11.67 35.19
N ASP A 77 17.75 -12.44 35.03
CA ASP A 77 18.09 -13.50 35.98
C ASP A 77 18.30 -12.95 37.38
N GLY A 78 17.67 -13.61 38.37
CA GLY A 78 17.68 -13.19 39.77
C GLY A 78 16.57 -12.20 40.16
N PHE A 79 15.78 -11.72 39.21
CA PHE A 79 14.66 -10.81 39.45
C PHE A 79 13.33 -11.44 39.05
N ALA A 80 12.23 -10.99 39.66
CA ALA A 80 10.89 -11.33 39.22
C ALA A 80 10.60 -10.63 37.88
N THR A 81 10.03 -11.34 36.92
CA THR A 81 9.62 -10.74 35.65
C THR A 81 8.56 -9.67 35.91
N PHE A 82 8.84 -8.45 35.50
CA PHE A 82 7.85 -7.37 35.50
C PHE A 82 6.95 -7.49 34.28
N THR A 83 5.65 -7.24 34.45
CA THR A 83 4.69 -7.09 33.36
C THR A 83 3.82 -5.87 33.59
N GLY A 84 3.59 -5.10 32.53
CA GLY A 84 2.78 -3.88 32.57
C GLY A 84 2.19 -3.51 31.23
N LEU A 85 1.31 -2.52 31.21
CA LEU A 85 0.77 -1.91 30.02
C LEU A 85 1.34 -0.52 29.84
N VAL A 86 1.74 -0.18 28.64
CA VAL A 86 2.14 1.16 28.22
C VAL A 86 1.41 1.55 26.94
N GLU A 87 1.00 2.79 26.84
CA GLU A 87 0.35 3.33 25.66
C GLU A 87 1.27 4.28 24.92
N VAL A 88 1.51 4.00 23.63
CA VAL A 88 2.19 4.90 22.69
C VAL A 88 1.12 5.68 21.95
N ARG A 89 0.88 6.95 22.35
CA ARG A 89 -0.30 7.74 21.93
C ARG A 89 -0.05 8.55 20.67
N SER A 90 1.14 9.10 20.60
CA SER A 90 1.54 10.04 19.59
C SER A 90 3.02 9.83 19.28
N ALA A 91 3.52 10.67 18.48
CA ALA A 91 4.91 10.66 18.12
C ALA A 91 5.84 11.22 19.19
N LEU A 92 5.31 11.90 20.18
CA LEU A 92 6.07 12.27 21.38
C LEU A 92 6.58 11.01 22.08
N PRO A 93 7.85 10.99 22.51
CA PRO A 93 8.36 9.88 23.29
C PRO A 93 7.54 9.64 24.56
N THR A 94 7.25 8.38 24.84
CA THR A 94 6.62 7.94 26.07
C THR A 94 7.71 7.42 27.00
N ASP A 95 7.94 8.10 28.12
CA ASP A 95 8.88 7.65 29.16
C ASP A 95 8.18 6.64 30.09
N TYR A 96 8.83 5.49 30.32
CA TYR A 96 8.30 4.43 31.18
C TYR A 96 9.41 3.88 32.09
N HIS A 97 9.16 3.88 33.40
CA HIS A 97 10.10 3.42 34.41
C HIS A 97 9.65 2.10 35.01
N VAL A 98 10.57 1.13 35.09
CA VAL A 98 10.35 -0.18 35.67
C VAL A 98 11.34 -0.41 36.80
N THR A 99 10.83 -0.78 37.98
CA THR A 99 11.67 -1.28 39.09
C THR A 99 11.47 -2.78 39.20
N LEU A 100 12.54 -3.56 38.99
CA LEU A 100 12.52 -5.01 39.12
C LEU A 100 12.66 -5.39 40.60
N ASN A 101 11.76 -6.20 41.09
CA ASN A 101 11.87 -6.81 42.44
C ASN A 101 12.69 -8.11 42.39
N LEU A 102 13.37 -8.44 43.47
CA LEU A 102 14.07 -9.72 43.58
C LEU A 102 13.08 -10.90 43.43
N ALA A 103 13.51 -11.94 42.73
CA ALA A 103 12.67 -13.10 42.47
C ALA A 103 12.31 -13.80 43.78
N PRO A 104 11.03 -13.97 44.19
CA PRO A 104 10.66 -14.88 45.22
C PRO A 104 10.93 -16.34 44.75
N LEU A 105 11.21 -17.24 45.70
CA LEU A 105 11.54 -18.64 45.40
C LEU A 105 10.46 -19.45 44.63
N GLN A 106 9.27 -18.90 44.50
CA GLN A 106 8.17 -19.41 43.65
C GLN A 106 7.29 -18.25 43.15
N ALA A 107 7.27 -17.97 41.85
CA ALA A 107 6.30 -17.09 41.23
C ALA A 107 5.87 -17.61 39.87
N GLN A 108 4.55 -17.68 39.64
CA GLN A 108 3.96 -17.94 38.35
C GLN A 108 3.42 -16.61 37.80
N VAL A 109 3.98 -16.13 36.72
CA VAL A 109 3.52 -14.90 36.06
C VAL A 109 2.54 -15.28 34.97
N THR A 110 1.30 -14.83 35.11
CA THR A 110 0.28 -14.93 34.05
C THR A 110 0.18 -13.57 33.34
N VAL A 111 0.60 -13.51 32.10
CA VAL A 111 0.43 -12.33 31.24
C VAL A 111 -0.97 -12.38 30.63
N GLY A 112 -1.85 -11.44 31.02
CA GLY A 112 -3.17 -11.31 30.40
C GLY A 112 -3.04 -10.58 29.04
N ALA A 113 -3.13 -11.31 27.93
CA ALA A 113 -3.08 -10.78 26.57
C ALA A 113 -4.35 -9.98 26.18
N ASP A 114 -5.43 -10.12 26.93
CA ASP A 114 -6.78 -9.70 26.56
C ASP A 114 -6.93 -8.18 26.34
N ARG A 115 -6.06 -7.37 26.94
CA ARG A 115 -6.19 -5.90 26.92
C ARG A 115 -5.56 -5.21 25.71
N THR A 116 -4.84 -5.94 24.86
CA THR A 116 -4.22 -5.38 23.64
C THR A 116 -4.91 -5.80 22.36
N LEU A 117 -5.95 -6.64 22.40
CA LEU A 117 -6.76 -7.02 21.23
C LEU A 117 -7.51 -5.85 20.60
N LEU A 118 -7.97 -4.91 21.43
CA LEU A 118 -8.69 -3.71 21.00
C LEU A 118 -7.92 -2.47 21.44
N ASP A 119 -7.82 -1.51 20.54
CA ASP A 119 -7.42 -0.15 20.89
C ASP A 119 -8.69 0.70 21.15
N PRO A 120 -8.93 1.12 22.42
CA PRO A 120 -10.10 1.91 22.77
C PRO A 120 -10.05 3.33 22.21
N HIS A 121 -8.87 3.81 21.82
CA HIS A 121 -8.63 5.18 21.35
C HIS A 121 -8.46 5.30 19.84
N GLN A 122 -8.52 4.19 19.12
CA GLN A 122 -8.50 4.19 17.67
C GLN A 122 -9.87 4.63 17.13
N ALA A 123 -9.98 5.87 16.67
CA ALA A 123 -11.23 6.44 16.16
C ALA A 123 -11.57 6.00 14.72
N THR A 124 -10.64 5.39 14.00
CA THR A 124 -10.80 4.99 12.61
C THR A 124 -10.51 3.50 12.43
N ALA A 125 -11.12 2.87 11.43
CA ALA A 125 -10.78 1.49 11.07
C ALA A 125 -9.43 1.46 10.34
N SER A 126 -8.40 0.91 10.99
CA SER A 126 -7.10 0.64 10.35
C SER A 126 -6.73 -0.83 10.50
N GLN A 127 -5.94 -1.31 9.55
CA GLN A 127 -5.47 -2.69 9.52
C GLN A 127 -3.94 -2.68 9.57
N HIS A 128 -3.37 -3.41 10.52
CA HIS A 128 -1.93 -3.50 10.68
C HIS A 128 -1.42 -4.83 10.15
N ILE A 129 -0.26 -4.82 9.51
CA ILE A 129 0.48 -6.01 9.09
C ILE A 129 1.85 -5.94 9.76
N GLY A 130 2.04 -6.80 10.74
CA GLY A 130 3.26 -6.85 11.52
C GLY A 130 4.27 -7.87 11.02
N THR A 131 5.40 -7.95 11.72
CA THR A 131 6.56 -8.75 11.34
C THR A 131 6.26 -10.23 11.12
N ASP A 132 5.41 -10.84 11.95
CA ASP A 132 5.10 -12.28 11.84
C ASP A 132 4.38 -12.61 10.53
N VAL A 133 3.41 -11.80 10.13
CA VAL A 133 2.70 -11.96 8.86
C VAL A 133 3.63 -11.73 7.68
N LEU A 134 4.48 -10.69 7.74
CA LEU A 134 5.50 -10.40 6.73
C LEU A 134 6.47 -11.57 6.53
N GLN A 135 6.92 -12.21 7.62
CA GLN A 135 7.88 -13.30 7.57
C GLN A 135 7.30 -14.63 7.09
N GLN A 136 6.01 -14.89 7.37
CA GLN A 136 5.33 -16.15 7.04
C GLN A 136 4.48 -16.08 5.77
N ARG A 137 4.53 -14.96 5.03
CA ARG A 137 3.79 -14.80 3.78
C ARG A 137 4.20 -15.84 2.73
N ALA A 138 3.26 -16.25 1.89
CA ALA A 138 3.59 -17.06 0.72
C ALA A 138 4.49 -16.27 -0.25
N THR A 139 5.34 -16.96 -0.98
CA THR A 139 6.23 -16.37 -1.98
C THR A 139 5.40 -15.77 -3.12
N ALA A 140 5.61 -14.49 -3.43
CA ALA A 140 4.95 -13.78 -4.51
C ALA A 140 5.78 -13.81 -5.79
N LEU A 141 5.15 -13.54 -6.93
CA LEU A 141 5.85 -13.22 -8.16
C LEU A 141 6.59 -11.87 -8.00
N PRO A 142 7.73 -11.67 -8.71
CA PRO A 142 8.44 -10.40 -8.69
C PRO A 142 7.54 -9.20 -9.02
N GLY A 143 7.71 -8.11 -8.29
CA GLY A 143 6.89 -6.90 -8.41
C GLY A 143 5.57 -6.92 -7.63
N ARG A 144 5.20 -8.04 -6.99
CA ARG A 144 3.86 -8.23 -6.38
C ARG A 144 3.86 -8.49 -4.89
N SER A 145 5.01 -8.51 -4.24
CA SER A 145 5.10 -8.91 -2.83
C SER A 145 4.23 -8.04 -1.89
N LEU A 146 4.22 -6.73 -2.10
CA LEU A 146 3.41 -5.80 -1.31
C LEU A 146 1.93 -5.80 -1.73
N PRO A 147 1.55 -5.70 -3.02
CA PRO A 147 0.15 -5.80 -3.45
C PRO A 147 -0.53 -7.10 -3.03
N ASP A 148 0.12 -8.25 -3.18
CA ASP A 148 -0.41 -9.55 -2.76
C ASP A 148 -0.77 -9.53 -1.26
N LEU A 149 0.12 -8.97 -0.43
CA LEU A 149 -0.07 -8.94 1.01
C LEU A 149 -1.19 -7.97 1.43
N VAL A 150 -1.28 -6.79 0.81
CA VAL A 150 -2.37 -5.83 1.06
C VAL A 150 -3.72 -6.41 0.64
N SER A 151 -3.77 -7.16 -0.45
CA SER A 151 -5.01 -7.78 -0.95
C SER A 151 -5.62 -8.83 0.00
N THR A 152 -4.85 -9.31 0.99
CA THR A 152 -5.38 -10.20 2.03
C THR A 152 -6.28 -9.50 3.03
N GLN A 153 -6.24 -8.16 3.07
CA GLN A 153 -7.03 -7.35 3.99
C GLN A 153 -8.45 -7.13 3.45
N ALA A 154 -9.42 -6.92 4.36
CA ALA A 154 -10.80 -6.63 3.98
C ALA A 154 -10.89 -5.33 3.16
N GLY A 155 -11.78 -5.29 2.18
CA GLY A 155 -12.01 -4.12 1.34
C GLY A 155 -10.96 -3.87 0.26
N TRP A 156 -9.95 -4.73 0.10
CA TRP A 156 -8.94 -4.62 -0.95
C TRP A 156 -9.14 -5.65 -2.04
N LEU A 157 -9.26 -5.19 -3.26
CA LEU A 157 -9.30 -6.01 -4.47
C LEU A 157 -7.93 -5.96 -5.15
N LEU A 158 -7.40 -7.11 -5.53
CA LEU A 158 -6.26 -7.23 -6.42
C LEU A 158 -6.77 -7.57 -7.81
N GLU A 159 -6.54 -6.67 -8.73
CA GLU A 159 -6.86 -6.82 -10.14
C GLU A 159 -5.64 -7.31 -10.93
N ALA A 160 -5.81 -7.43 -12.24
CA ALA A 160 -4.74 -7.83 -13.15
C ALA A 160 -3.44 -7.04 -12.92
N ASN A 161 -2.31 -7.70 -13.12
CA ASN A 161 -0.98 -7.11 -12.99
C ASN A 161 -0.67 -6.49 -11.63
N GLY A 162 -1.34 -6.95 -10.57
CA GLY A 162 -1.07 -6.51 -9.20
C GLY A 162 -1.57 -5.10 -8.86
N ILE A 163 -2.57 -4.60 -9.58
CA ILE A 163 -3.20 -3.31 -9.28
C ILE A 163 -4.13 -3.46 -8.06
N LEU A 164 -3.98 -2.57 -7.08
CA LEU A 164 -4.77 -2.58 -5.85
C LEU A 164 -5.91 -1.56 -5.92
N HIS A 165 -7.12 -2.02 -5.63
CA HIS A 165 -8.32 -1.19 -5.59
C HIS A 165 -8.95 -1.24 -4.19
N PRO A 166 -8.94 -0.13 -3.44
CA PRO A 166 -9.58 -0.06 -2.14
C PRO A 166 -11.07 0.21 -2.26
N ARG A 167 -11.91 -0.68 -1.72
CA ARG A 167 -13.37 -0.51 -1.62
C ARG A 167 -14.04 -0.18 -2.96
N GLY A 168 -13.58 -0.81 -4.05
CA GLY A 168 -14.14 -0.59 -5.38
C GLY A 168 -13.84 0.76 -6.02
N SER A 169 -12.93 1.55 -5.46
CA SER A 169 -12.38 2.75 -6.11
C SER A 169 -11.30 2.33 -7.09
N GLU A 170 -11.06 3.15 -8.10
CA GLU A 170 -9.90 2.99 -8.99
C GLU A 170 -8.59 3.05 -8.20
N TYR A 171 -7.46 2.68 -8.81
CA TYR A 171 -6.12 2.51 -8.18
C TYR A 171 -5.53 3.77 -7.51
N GLN A 172 -6.35 4.59 -6.92
CA GLN A 172 -6.02 5.87 -6.30
C GLN A 172 -5.50 5.71 -4.88
N THR A 173 -4.60 4.77 -4.68
CA THR A 173 -4.01 4.45 -3.40
C THR A 173 -2.78 5.30 -3.13
N GLN A 174 -2.71 5.93 -1.96
CA GLN A 174 -1.54 6.66 -1.51
C GLN A 174 -0.58 5.73 -0.77
N TYR A 175 0.58 5.49 -1.35
CA TYR A 175 1.69 4.89 -0.63
C TYR A 175 2.43 5.97 0.14
N VAL A 176 2.69 5.69 1.42
CA VAL A 176 3.48 6.58 2.30
C VAL A 176 4.68 5.79 2.77
N LEU A 177 5.85 6.09 2.24
CA LEU A 177 7.08 5.37 2.53
C LEU A 177 7.92 6.17 3.54
N ASP A 178 8.10 5.62 4.74
CA ASP A 178 8.79 6.28 5.85
C ASP A 178 8.26 7.71 6.13
N GLY A 179 6.94 7.89 6.02
CA GLY A 179 6.23 9.14 6.29
C GLY A 179 6.15 10.13 5.13
N LEU A 180 6.68 9.78 3.94
CA LEU A 180 6.61 10.60 2.74
C LEU A 180 5.68 9.97 1.70
N PRO A 181 4.68 10.71 1.17
CA PRO A 181 3.75 10.19 0.18
C PRO A 181 4.40 10.06 -1.18
N LEU A 182 4.08 8.98 -1.89
CA LEU A 182 4.42 8.79 -3.30
C LEU A 182 3.21 9.21 -4.15
N THR A 183 3.45 10.04 -5.17
CA THR A 183 2.38 10.68 -5.96
C THR A 183 1.86 9.80 -7.09
N ASP A 184 2.69 8.91 -7.63
CA ASP A 184 2.35 8.00 -8.73
C ASP A 184 1.45 6.84 -8.30
N ASN A 185 0.82 6.22 -9.27
CA ASN A 185 0.13 4.95 -9.10
C ASN A 185 1.15 3.81 -9.21
N ARG A 186 1.10 2.88 -8.26
CA ARG A 186 2.12 1.84 -8.14
C ARG A 186 1.52 0.47 -8.44
N SER A 187 2.07 -0.16 -9.46
CA SER A 187 1.83 -1.57 -9.78
C SER A 187 3.04 -2.12 -10.52
N PRO A 188 3.18 -3.44 -10.65
CA PRO A 188 4.25 -4.04 -11.46
C PRO A 188 4.36 -3.51 -12.89
N ALA A 189 3.24 -3.04 -13.43
CA ALA A 189 3.21 -2.48 -14.79
C ALA A 189 3.74 -1.03 -14.88
N PHE A 190 3.74 -0.27 -13.80
CA PHE A 190 3.98 1.19 -13.84
C PHE A 190 5.17 1.66 -13.01
N ALA A 191 5.52 0.93 -11.94
CA ALA A 191 6.55 1.36 -11.01
C ALA A 191 7.45 0.20 -10.55
N SER A 192 8.65 0.53 -10.07
CA SER A 192 9.52 -0.43 -9.41
C SER A 192 8.94 -0.91 -8.08
N GLU A 193 9.25 -2.12 -7.69
CA GLU A 193 8.75 -2.75 -6.48
C GLU A 193 9.25 -2.05 -5.19
N ILE A 194 8.36 -1.98 -4.19
CA ILE A 194 8.75 -1.82 -2.79
C ILE A 194 8.76 -3.24 -2.21
N ASP A 195 9.94 -3.83 -2.05
CA ASP A 195 10.04 -5.21 -1.59
C ASP A 195 9.63 -5.34 -0.13
N VAL A 196 8.79 -6.34 0.17
CA VAL A 196 8.31 -6.61 1.53
C VAL A 196 9.43 -7.12 2.44
N ASP A 197 10.53 -7.65 1.91
CA ASP A 197 11.68 -8.05 2.73
C ASP A 197 12.42 -6.84 3.33
N ASP A 198 12.27 -5.64 2.74
CA ASP A 198 12.73 -4.36 3.31
C ASP A 198 11.71 -3.74 4.31
N VAL A 199 10.51 -4.32 4.45
CA VAL A 199 9.42 -3.75 5.24
C VAL A 199 9.38 -4.33 6.65
N ARG A 200 9.28 -3.45 7.65
CA ARG A 200 9.11 -3.83 9.06
C ARG A 200 7.65 -3.95 9.47
N SER A 201 6.83 -3.00 9.04
CA SER A 201 5.40 -2.99 9.32
C SER A 201 4.65 -2.17 8.29
N MET A 202 3.36 -2.43 8.16
CA MET A 202 2.45 -1.63 7.35
C MET A 202 1.22 -1.28 8.15
N ASN A 203 0.72 -0.06 7.92
CA ASN A 203 -0.58 0.39 8.38
C ASN A 203 -1.44 0.75 7.17
N ILE A 204 -2.65 0.18 7.10
CA ILE A 204 -3.54 0.28 5.95
C ILE A 204 -4.83 0.95 6.39
N LEU A 205 -5.14 2.08 5.75
CA LEU A 205 -6.32 2.89 6.00
C LEU A 205 -7.22 2.88 4.77
N THR A 206 -8.49 2.56 4.94
CA THR A 206 -9.50 2.60 3.88
C THR A 206 -10.56 3.68 4.09
N GLY A 207 -10.53 4.39 5.21
CA GLY A 207 -11.40 5.50 5.59
C GLY A 207 -10.92 6.13 6.89
N GLY A 208 -11.53 7.24 7.33
CA GLY A 208 -11.13 7.94 8.53
C GLY A 208 -9.72 8.51 8.47
N TYR A 209 -9.32 9.03 7.33
CA TYR A 209 -7.94 9.47 7.10
C TYR A 209 -7.56 10.65 7.99
N PRO A 210 -6.39 10.62 8.67
CA PRO A 210 -5.80 11.81 9.27
C PRO A 210 -5.69 12.98 8.27
N ALA A 211 -5.86 14.22 8.71
CA ALA A 211 -5.84 15.40 7.83
C ALA A 211 -4.48 15.63 7.14
N GLU A 212 -3.43 15.02 7.64
CA GLU A 212 -2.10 15.04 7.01
C GLU A 212 -2.03 14.34 5.65
N TYR A 213 -2.95 13.41 5.35
CA TYR A 213 -3.01 12.71 4.07
C TYR A 213 -3.98 13.40 3.11
N GLY A 214 -3.64 13.46 1.84
CA GLY A 214 -4.45 14.07 0.81
C GLY A 214 -4.05 13.60 -0.57
N ARG A 215 -4.64 14.19 -1.62
CA ARG A 215 -4.35 13.98 -3.04
C ARG A 215 -4.77 12.63 -3.60
N LYS A 216 -5.21 11.68 -2.78
CA LYS A 216 -5.72 10.36 -3.17
C LYS A 216 -6.99 10.04 -2.38
N LEU A 217 -7.97 9.41 -3.03
CA LEU A 217 -9.26 9.07 -2.44
C LEU A 217 -9.37 7.62 -1.98
N GLY A 218 -8.61 6.72 -2.58
CA GLY A 218 -8.83 5.29 -2.45
C GLY A 218 -8.50 4.74 -1.06
N GLY A 219 -7.26 4.89 -0.64
CA GLY A 219 -6.73 4.38 0.62
C GLY A 219 -5.31 4.86 0.86
N VAL A 220 -4.80 4.62 2.06
CA VAL A 220 -3.43 4.93 2.44
C VAL A 220 -2.75 3.63 2.89
N ILE A 221 -1.59 3.35 2.33
CA ILE A 221 -0.70 2.26 2.74
C ILE A 221 0.58 2.91 3.28
N GLU A 222 0.69 2.97 4.59
CA GLU A 222 1.91 3.41 5.26
C GLU A 222 2.88 2.24 5.37
N VAL A 223 4.05 2.41 4.81
CA VAL A 223 5.13 1.42 4.82
C VAL A 223 6.27 1.97 5.67
N VAL A 224 6.60 1.27 6.73
CA VAL A 224 7.78 1.53 7.56
C VAL A 224 8.87 0.55 7.14
N THR A 225 9.97 1.08 6.63
CA THR A 225 11.07 0.22 6.20
C THR A 225 11.94 -0.22 7.37
N ALA A 226 12.72 -1.25 7.14
CA ALA A 226 13.59 -1.84 8.12
C ALA A 226 14.59 -0.81 8.66
N GLY A 227 14.99 -0.97 9.87
CA GLY A 227 15.93 -0.17 10.64
C GLY A 227 15.64 -0.48 12.09
N GLU A 228 16.28 -1.50 12.63
CA GLU A 228 16.24 -1.79 14.05
C GLU A 228 17.41 -1.11 14.71
N ALA A 229 17.17 -0.23 15.67
CA ALA A 229 18.22 0.42 16.46
C ALA A 229 18.91 -0.57 17.43
N ARG A 230 19.27 -1.78 16.93
CA ARG A 230 20.01 -2.77 17.72
C ARG A 230 21.50 -2.50 17.65
N ARG A 231 22.19 -2.66 18.76
CA ARG A 231 23.66 -2.51 18.81
C ARG A 231 24.35 -3.67 18.10
N GLY A 232 25.43 -3.36 17.38
CA GLY A 232 26.25 -4.33 16.65
C GLY A 232 25.77 -4.59 15.23
N PHE A 233 26.31 -5.65 14.64
CA PHE A 233 25.98 -6.04 13.27
C PHE A 233 24.81 -7.02 13.27
N HIS A 234 23.83 -6.73 12.43
CA HIS A 234 22.67 -7.56 12.15
C HIS A 234 22.45 -7.64 10.65
N GLY A 235 21.97 -8.77 10.17
CA GLY A 235 21.75 -8.92 8.76
C GLY A 235 20.78 -10.04 8.42
N GLY A 236 20.43 -10.11 7.16
CA GLY A 236 19.55 -11.13 6.62
C GLY A 236 19.87 -11.44 5.16
N LEU A 237 19.58 -12.66 4.77
CA LEU A 237 19.61 -13.15 3.41
C LEU A 237 18.34 -13.93 3.16
N ALA A 238 17.63 -13.63 2.09
CA ALA A 238 16.50 -14.42 1.60
C ALA A 238 16.79 -14.85 0.16
N VAL A 239 16.59 -16.13 -0.14
CA VAL A 239 16.70 -16.66 -1.51
C VAL A 239 15.49 -17.52 -1.78
N SER A 240 14.87 -17.35 -2.94
CA SER A 240 13.74 -18.17 -3.35
C SER A 240 13.87 -18.66 -4.80
N ALA A 241 13.34 -19.88 -5.02
CA ALA A 241 13.17 -20.46 -6.35
C ALA A 241 11.71 -20.91 -6.48
N ALA A 242 11.08 -20.60 -7.60
CA ALA A 242 9.67 -20.89 -7.82
C ALA A 242 9.36 -21.31 -9.27
N SER A 243 8.12 -21.74 -9.50
CA SER A 243 7.59 -22.01 -10.84
C SER A 243 7.85 -20.84 -11.80
N PHE A 244 7.74 -21.07 -13.09
CA PHE A 244 7.99 -20.12 -14.18
C PHE A 244 9.45 -19.62 -14.23
N GLY A 245 10.42 -20.45 -13.81
CA GLY A 245 11.83 -20.04 -13.76
C GLY A 245 12.09 -18.84 -12.87
N THR A 246 11.25 -18.66 -11.85
CA THR A 246 11.36 -17.53 -10.91
C THR A 246 12.51 -17.77 -9.94
N LEU A 247 13.38 -16.79 -9.83
CA LEU A 247 14.46 -16.73 -8.85
C LEU A 247 14.47 -15.35 -8.21
N SER A 248 14.63 -15.26 -6.89
CA SER A 248 14.88 -14.00 -6.19
C SER A 248 15.94 -14.16 -5.12
N GLY A 249 16.61 -13.07 -4.81
CA GLY A 249 17.58 -13.00 -3.73
C GLY A 249 17.65 -11.59 -3.17
N ASP A 250 17.56 -11.50 -1.83
CA ASP A 250 17.56 -10.25 -1.07
C ASP A 250 18.58 -10.36 0.05
N VAL A 251 19.37 -9.31 0.21
CA VAL A 251 20.35 -9.18 1.27
C VAL A 251 20.15 -7.86 1.99
N MET A 252 20.22 -7.90 3.30
CA MET A 252 20.24 -6.71 4.13
C MET A 252 21.31 -6.82 5.21
N GLY A 253 21.92 -5.69 5.55
CA GLY A 253 22.88 -5.58 6.64
C GLY A 253 22.72 -4.25 7.34
N GLU A 254 22.79 -4.28 8.66
CA GLU A 254 22.68 -3.09 9.50
C GLU A 254 23.75 -3.13 10.59
N TYR A 255 24.34 -1.99 10.88
CA TYR A 255 25.22 -1.82 12.03
C TYR A 255 24.72 -0.69 12.94
N GLY A 256 24.46 -1.03 14.19
CA GLY A 256 24.03 -0.09 15.21
C GLY A 256 25.14 0.29 16.18
N TRP A 257 25.48 1.59 16.23
CA TRP A 257 26.24 2.23 17.30
C TRP A 257 25.27 2.78 18.35
N PRO A 258 25.75 3.28 19.50
CA PRO A 258 24.87 3.80 20.56
C PRO A 258 23.87 4.87 20.10
N ARG A 259 24.28 5.75 19.17
CA ARG A 259 23.45 6.86 18.65
C ARG A 259 23.36 6.90 17.12
N THR A 260 23.82 5.87 16.43
CA THR A 260 23.87 5.88 14.97
C THR A 260 23.52 4.49 14.44
N THR A 261 22.72 4.44 13.39
CA THR A 261 22.42 3.23 12.65
C THR A 261 22.73 3.45 11.18
N LEU A 262 23.40 2.49 10.56
CA LEU A 262 23.66 2.45 9.13
C LEU A 262 23.20 1.09 8.60
N GLY A 263 22.33 1.09 7.61
CA GLY A 263 21.84 -0.11 6.98
C GLY A 263 21.94 -0.03 5.47
N VAL A 264 22.06 -1.18 4.85
CA VAL A 264 22.04 -1.37 3.41
C VAL A 264 21.17 -2.56 3.07
N SER A 265 20.40 -2.47 1.98
CA SER A 265 19.67 -3.59 1.41
C SER A 265 19.81 -3.61 -0.10
N ALA A 266 19.74 -4.80 -0.70
CA ALA A 266 19.71 -4.97 -2.14
C ALA A 266 19.00 -6.27 -2.50
N GLY A 267 18.25 -6.26 -3.60
CA GLY A 267 17.57 -7.45 -4.10
C GLY A 267 17.49 -7.48 -5.62
N LEU A 268 17.38 -8.70 -6.12
CA LEU A 268 17.26 -9.02 -7.54
C LEU A 268 16.23 -10.13 -7.70
N ALA A 269 15.36 -10.02 -8.70
CA ALA A 269 14.47 -11.10 -9.06
C ALA A 269 14.29 -11.22 -10.58
N ALA A 270 14.01 -12.44 -11.06
CA ALA A 270 13.72 -12.73 -12.44
C ALA A 270 12.60 -13.79 -12.53
N THR A 271 11.77 -13.70 -13.56
CA THR A 271 10.69 -14.66 -13.82
C THR A 271 10.35 -14.69 -15.30
N ASN A 272 9.78 -15.80 -15.76
CA ASN A 272 9.18 -15.91 -17.09
C ASN A 272 7.65 -15.65 -17.07
N ARG A 273 7.11 -15.19 -15.91
CA ARG A 273 5.71 -14.77 -15.78
C ARG A 273 5.64 -13.50 -14.92
N TYR A 274 5.97 -12.36 -15.52
CA TYR A 274 6.00 -11.08 -14.80
C TYR A 274 4.61 -10.45 -14.69
N LEU A 275 3.86 -10.40 -15.81
CA LEU A 275 2.49 -9.93 -15.87
C LEU A 275 1.50 -11.10 -15.95
N ASP A 276 0.21 -10.81 -15.83
CA ASP A 276 -0.87 -11.76 -16.04
C ASP A 276 -1.19 -11.84 -17.53
N PRO A 277 -0.95 -12.99 -18.20
CA PRO A 277 -1.11 -13.09 -19.63
C PRO A 277 -2.58 -13.10 -20.03
N PRO A 278 -2.93 -12.61 -21.25
CA PRO A 278 -4.30 -12.60 -21.76
C PRO A 278 -4.80 -13.97 -22.21
N VAL A 279 -3.91 -14.90 -22.47
CA VAL A 279 -4.18 -16.28 -22.92
C VAL A 279 -3.42 -17.28 -22.06
N GLU A 280 -3.78 -18.57 -22.14
CA GLU A 280 -3.13 -19.63 -21.35
C GLU A 280 -1.65 -19.83 -21.72
N GLU A 281 -1.31 -19.57 -22.97
CA GLU A 281 0.06 -19.55 -23.48
C GLU A 281 0.79 -18.31 -22.94
N ASN A 282 1.69 -18.49 -22.02
CA ASN A 282 2.41 -17.41 -21.35
C ASN A 282 3.61 -16.91 -22.19
N ASP A 283 3.35 -16.47 -23.40
CA ASP A 283 4.36 -16.01 -24.34
C ASP A 283 4.84 -14.59 -24.02
N THR A 284 6.13 -14.32 -24.32
CA THR A 284 6.75 -12.98 -24.17
C THR A 284 6.52 -12.32 -22.81
N ASN A 285 6.64 -13.06 -21.69
CA ASN A 285 6.30 -12.57 -20.35
C ASN A 285 7.49 -12.60 -19.35
N ARG A 286 8.71 -12.50 -19.85
CA ARG A 286 9.90 -12.45 -19.00
C ARG A 286 10.06 -11.08 -18.37
N GLY A 287 10.40 -11.06 -17.07
CA GLY A 287 10.71 -9.82 -16.35
C GLY A 287 11.81 -9.98 -15.31
N THR A 288 12.45 -8.86 -14.99
CA THR A 288 13.49 -8.72 -13.96
C THR A 288 13.22 -7.48 -13.13
N THR A 289 13.45 -7.57 -11.83
CA THR A 289 13.42 -6.44 -10.89
C THR A 289 14.75 -6.33 -10.16
N SER A 290 15.12 -5.13 -9.79
CA SER A 290 16.27 -4.86 -8.93
C SER A 290 15.98 -3.69 -8.02
N HIS A 291 16.45 -3.75 -6.79
CA HIS A 291 16.38 -2.64 -5.85
C HIS A 291 17.64 -2.58 -4.98
N ALA A 292 17.92 -1.39 -4.50
CA ALA A 292 18.94 -1.15 -3.48
C ALA A 292 18.54 0.04 -2.63
N ALA A 293 18.85 -0.02 -1.33
CA ALA A 293 18.65 1.10 -0.41
C ALA A 293 19.80 1.22 0.59
N VAL A 294 20.04 2.44 0.99
CA VAL A 294 20.94 2.79 2.11
C VAL A 294 20.16 3.66 3.06
N HIS A 295 20.17 3.34 4.33
CA HIS A 295 19.58 4.19 5.35
C HIS A 295 20.61 4.53 6.41
N PHE A 296 20.60 5.77 6.84
CA PHE A 296 21.42 6.31 7.91
C PHE A 296 20.52 7.06 8.88
N GLU A 297 20.65 6.78 10.17
CA GLU A 297 19.96 7.51 11.24
C GLU A 297 20.93 7.81 12.36
N ARG A 298 20.86 9.03 12.91
CA ARG A 298 21.69 9.44 14.03
C ARG A 298 20.92 10.32 15.01
N ASP A 299 20.95 9.96 16.28
CA ASP A 299 20.57 10.83 17.38
C ASP A 299 21.73 11.80 17.64
N LEU A 300 21.58 13.06 17.20
CA LEU A 300 22.58 14.11 17.38
C LEU A 300 22.69 14.51 18.86
N THR A 301 21.52 14.64 19.48
CA THR A 301 21.32 14.85 20.92
C THR A 301 20.18 13.94 21.40
N ASP A 302 19.78 14.06 22.66
CA ASP A 302 18.59 13.34 23.16
C ASP A 302 17.28 13.97 22.64
N ALA A 303 17.36 15.18 22.11
CA ALA A 303 16.24 15.92 21.52
C ALA A 303 16.27 15.92 19.98
N ASP A 304 17.43 15.71 19.35
CA ASP A 304 17.61 15.87 17.91
C ASP A 304 17.95 14.55 17.23
N ARG A 305 17.18 14.20 16.20
CA ARG A 305 17.42 13.03 15.35
C ARG A 305 17.47 13.45 13.89
N PHE A 306 18.43 12.91 13.17
CA PHE A 306 18.61 13.10 11.74
C PHE A 306 18.64 11.75 11.02
N GLY A 307 17.96 11.67 9.87
CA GLY A 307 17.93 10.48 9.02
C GLY A 307 18.09 10.80 7.54
N VAL A 308 18.72 9.90 6.81
CA VAL A 308 18.82 9.92 5.35
C VAL A 308 18.56 8.53 4.82
N ILE A 309 17.76 8.47 3.75
CA ILE A 309 17.49 7.23 3.00
C ILE A 309 17.75 7.53 1.53
N ALA A 310 18.52 6.69 0.87
CA ALA A 310 18.68 6.69 -0.58
C ALA A 310 18.23 5.34 -1.15
N ARG A 311 17.39 5.38 -2.18
CA ARG A 311 16.84 4.18 -2.83
C ARG A 311 16.96 4.26 -4.34
N ARG A 312 17.17 3.11 -4.96
CA ARG A 312 17.06 2.93 -6.40
C ARG A 312 16.32 1.63 -6.69
N GLY A 313 15.33 1.70 -7.56
CA GLY A 313 14.62 0.55 -8.11
C GLY A 313 14.63 0.58 -9.62
N ALA A 314 14.66 -0.59 -10.25
CA ALA A 314 14.51 -0.73 -11.69
C ALA A 314 13.81 -2.04 -12.03
N THR A 315 12.99 -1.98 -13.06
CA THR A 315 12.26 -3.14 -13.59
C THR A 315 12.35 -3.14 -15.10
N ARG A 316 12.52 -4.31 -15.71
CA ARG A 316 12.47 -4.50 -17.15
C ARG A 316 11.68 -5.77 -17.45
N PHE A 317 10.72 -5.70 -18.35
CA PHE A 317 9.89 -6.84 -18.70
C PHE A 317 9.34 -6.77 -20.12
N LEU A 318 8.86 -7.91 -20.60
CA LEU A 318 8.12 -8.04 -21.85
C LEU A 318 6.62 -8.07 -21.54
N VAL A 319 5.83 -7.42 -22.39
CA VAL A 319 4.37 -7.49 -22.31
C VAL A 319 3.90 -8.81 -22.95
N PRO A 320 3.08 -9.62 -22.27
CA PRO A 320 2.60 -10.88 -22.82
C PRO A 320 1.66 -10.63 -24.01
N ASN A 321 1.85 -11.42 -25.06
CA ASN A 321 1.10 -11.33 -26.30
C ASN A 321 -0.23 -12.10 -26.24
N GLU A 322 -1.22 -11.62 -26.99
CA GLU A 322 -2.32 -12.43 -27.49
C GLU A 322 -1.84 -13.34 -28.61
N ARG A 323 -2.68 -14.34 -29.01
CA ARG A 323 -2.30 -15.31 -30.06
C ARG A 323 -1.96 -14.65 -31.39
N VAL A 324 -2.80 -13.71 -31.85
CA VAL A 324 -2.58 -12.96 -33.10
C VAL A 324 -1.27 -12.16 -33.06
N GLN A 325 -0.99 -11.55 -31.93
CA GLN A 325 0.24 -10.79 -31.72
C GLN A 325 1.48 -11.70 -31.71
N GLN A 326 1.36 -12.87 -31.06
CA GLN A 326 2.43 -13.87 -31.03
C GLN A 326 2.72 -14.44 -32.43
N GLU A 327 1.69 -14.78 -33.19
CA GLU A 327 1.81 -15.26 -34.57
C GLU A 327 2.46 -14.21 -35.49
N ALA A 328 2.16 -12.93 -35.30
CA ALA A 328 2.80 -11.83 -35.99
C ALA A 328 4.28 -11.61 -35.60
N GLY A 329 4.75 -12.20 -34.51
CA GLY A 329 6.07 -11.98 -33.96
C GLY A 329 6.23 -10.66 -33.19
N GLN A 330 5.12 -10.17 -32.63
CA GLN A 330 5.13 -8.97 -31.79
C GLN A 330 6.04 -9.14 -30.57
N ARG A 331 6.77 -8.09 -30.28
CA ARG A 331 7.48 -7.94 -29.02
C ARG A 331 7.31 -6.51 -28.52
N GLN A 332 6.83 -6.39 -27.30
CA GLN A 332 6.78 -5.13 -26.56
C GLN A 332 7.65 -5.22 -25.32
N ASP A 333 8.62 -4.34 -25.24
CA ASP A 333 9.51 -4.19 -24.09
C ASP A 333 8.99 -3.04 -23.21
N ARG A 334 9.02 -3.24 -21.89
CA ARG A 334 8.77 -2.19 -20.89
C ARG A 334 9.91 -2.10 -19.90
N ASP A 335 10.21 -0.87 -19.48
CA ASP A 335 11.06 -0.61 -18.34
C ASP A 335 10.46 0.44 -17.39
N SER A 336 10.89 0.40 -16.16
CA SER A 336 10.67 1.46 -15.19
C SER A 336 11.89 1.62 -14.29
N GLY A 337 12.17 2.85 -13.89
CA GLY A 337 13.26 3.18 -13.00
C GLY A 337 12.89 4.27 -12.03
N GLU A 338 13.35 4.14 -10.79
CA GLU A 338 13.13 5.11 -9.73
C GLU A 338 14.42 5.34 -8.96
N SER A 339 14.77 6.60 -8.74
CA SER A 339 15.83 7.01 -7.82
C SER A 339 15.24 8.00 -6.82
N MET A 340 15.46 7.78 -5.52
CA MET A 340 14.87 8.58 -4.47
C MET A 340 15.87 8.81 -3.34
N GLY A 341 16.01 10.07 -2.95
CA GLY A 341 16.70 10.48 -1.74
C GLY A 341 15.70 11.13 -0.78
N GLN A 342 15.76 10.73 0.47
CA GLN A 342 14.92 11.27 1.55
C GLN A 342 15.78 11.74 2.68
N PHE A 343 15.38 12.82 3.36
CA PHE A 343 15.93 13.21 4.64
C PHE A 343 14.82 13.42 5.66
N SER A 344 15.14 13.24 6.92
CA SER A 344 14.28 13.54 8.06
C SER A 344 15.07 14.21 9.17
N PHE A 345 14.47 15.21 9.82
CA PHE A 345 15.01 15.84 11.00
C PHE A 345 13.90 15.99 12.03
N GLN A 346 14.11 15.48 13.23
CA GLN A 346 13.17 15.51 14.34
C GLN A 346 13.79 16.27 15.51
N HIS A 347 13.01 17.17 16.14
CA HIS A 347 13.40 17.91 17.33
C HIS A 347 12.32 17.84 18.41
N ILE A 348 12.70 17.46 19.62
CA ILE A 348 11.85 17.46 20.80
C ILE A 348 12.01 18.79 21.52
N PHE A 349 11.03 19.68 21.41
CA PHE A 349 11.04 20.98 22.10
C PHE A 349 10.83 20.83 23.61
N SER A 350 9.99 19.88 24.00
CA SER A 350 9.65 19.58 25.40
C SER A 350 8.97 18.20 25.48
N ALA A 351 8.68 17.71 26.68
CA ALA A 351 7.88 16.51 26.88
C ALA A 351 6.48 16.58 26.23
N HIS A 352 6.04 17.76 25.81
CA HIS A 352 4.70 18.01 25.27
C HIS A 352 4.70 18.55 23.83
N ALA A 353 5.85 18.76 23.21
CA ALA A 353 5.94 19.31 21.88
C ALA A 353 7.12 18.74 21.12
N LEU A 354 6.83 18.28 19.89
CA LEU A 354 7.80 17.70 18.99
C LEU A 354 7.59 18.27 17.60
N GLY A 355 8.68 18.47 16.94
CA GLY A 355 8.72 18.87 15.57
C GLY A 355 9.52 17.96 14.68
N ASP A 356 9.12 17.85 13.39
CA ASP A 356 9.79 16.99 12.42
C ASP A 356 9.72 17.65 11.03
N LEU A 357 10.82 17.59 10.27
CA LEU A 357 10.98 18.06 8.89
C LEU A 357 11.43 16.92 8.02
N ARG A 358 10.75 16.70 6.90
CA ARG A 358 11.11 15.68 5.91
C ARG A 358 11.18 16.28 4.53
N GLY A 359 12.09 15.74 3.74
CA GLY A 359 12.17 16.08 2.34
C GLY A 359 12.49 14.86 1.50
N MET A 360 12.08 14.93 0.23
CA MET A 360 12.31 13.90 -0.77
C MET A 360 12.68 14.55 -2.10
N ALA A 361 13.72 14.04 -2.73
CA ALA A 361 14.03 14.28 -4.14
C ALA A 361 13.87 12.94 -4.88
N ARG A 362 13.07 12.93 -5.96
CA ARG A 362 12.74 11.70 -6.68
C ARG A 362 12.75 11.92 -8.18
N ASP A 363 13.28 10.95 -8.95
CA ASP A 363 13.25 10.88 -10.39
C ASP A 363 12.66 9.53 -10.79
N VAL A 364 11.56 9.54 -11.53
CA VAL A 364 10.85 8.35 -12.02
C VAL A 364 10.82 8.38 -13.54
N SER A 365 11.04 7.23 -14.15
CA SER A 365 10.96 7.03 -15.60
C SER A 365 10.29 5.71 -15.92
N SER A 366 9.52 5.67 -17.01
CA SER A 366 8.94 4.46 -17.58
C SER A 366 8.93 4.56 -19.09
N GLY A 367 9.28 3.46 -19.75
CA GLY A 367 9.29 3.33 -21.20
C GLY A 367 8.46 2.13 -21.66
N LEU A 368 7.91 2.23 -22.87
CA LEU A 368 7.31 1.14 -23.63
C LEU A 368 7.73 1.30 -25.09
N TRP A 369 8.11 0.21 -25.73
CA TRP A 369 8.38 0.20 -27.17
C TRP A 369 8.06 -1.14 -27.81
N SER A 370 7.45 -1.06 -28.98
CA SER A 370 7.10 -2.21 -29.80
C SER A 370 8.13 -2.42 -30.90
N ASN A 371 8.34 -3.67 -31.32
CA ASN A 371 9.07 -3.97 -32.56
C ASN A 371 8.20 -3.68 -33.80
N ALA A 372 8.80 -3.80 -34.99
CA ALA A 372 8.10 -3.55 -36.26
C ALA A 372 7.03 -4.58 -36.61
N ALA A 373 7.01 -5.74 -35.95
CA ALA A 373 6.01 -6.79 -36.12
C ALA A 373 4.77 -6.60 -35.21
N ALA A 374 4.75 -5.54 -34.40
CA ALA A 374 3.59 -5.27 -33.55
C ALA A 374 2.33 -5.01 -34.38
N THR A 375 1.20 -5.58 -33.96
CA THR A 375 -0.07 -5.52 -34.69
C THR A 375 -1.24 -5.34 -33.71
N PRO A 376 -2.28 -4.54 -34.03
CA PRO A 376 -2.45 -3.77 -35.29
C PRO A 376 -1.69 -2.43 -35.29
N ILE A 377 -0.94 -2.12 -34.22
CA ILE A 377 -0.27 -0.84 -34.02
C ILE A 377 1.07 -1.04 -33.29
N ALA A 378 2.10 -0.36 -33.75
CA ALA A 378 3.38 -0.29 -33.05
C ALA A 378 3.44 1.01 -32.25
N ALA A 379 3.49 0.90 -30.92
CA ALA A 379 3.50 2.04 -30.00
C ALA A 379 4.87 2.22 -29.35
N GLN A 380 5.23 3.49 -29.10
CA GLN A 380 6.39 3.90 -28.33
C GLN A 380 5.96 4.94 -27.29
N GLN A 381 6.41 4.78 -26.06
CA GLN A 381 6.14 5.74 -24.99
C GLN A 381 7.38 5.92 -24.11
N SER A 382 7.61 7.15 -23.70
CA SER A 382 8.52 7.48 -22.62
C SER A 382 7.86 8.52 -21.74
N ARG A 383 7.74 8.24 -20.46
CA ARG A 383 7.17 9.14 -19.47
C ARG A 383 8.04 9.18 -18.22
N GLY A 384 7.94 10.27 -17.49
CA GLY A 384 8.62 10.40 -16.21
C GLY A 384 8.33 11.72 -15.55
N PHE A 385 8.68 11.77 -14.27
CA PHE A 385 8.58 13.00 -13.50
C PHE A 385 9.74 13.10 -12.52
N ARG A 386 10.09 14.35 -12.22
CA ARG A 386 10.98 14.70 -11.11
C ARG A 386 10.20 15.47 -10.10
N GLU A 387 10.38 15.17 -8.83
CA GLU A 387 9.72 15.88 -7.76
C GLU A 387 10.69 16.21 -6.61
N LEU A 388 10.44 17.36 -6.02
CA LEU A 388 10.98 17.78 -4.73
C LEU A 388 9.79 17.95 -3.80
N TYR A 389 9.77 17.16 -2.75
CA TYR A 389 8.73 17.20 -1.74
C TYR A 389 9.32 17.64 -0.40
N LEU A 390 8.64 18.55 0.26
CA LEU A 390 8.98 19.02 1.60
C LEU A 390 7.72 19.01 2.46
N LYS A 391 7.82 18.44 3.66
CA LYS A 391 6.72 18.39 4.62
C LYS A 391 7.23 18.83 5.99
N GLY A 392 6.46 19.71 6.66
CA GLY A 392 6.73 20.19 8.01
C GLY A 392 5.54 20.00 8.95
N THR A 393 5.71 19.42 10.18
CA THR A 393 4.66 19.33 11.18
C THR A 393 5.14 19.58 12.61
N VAL A 394 4.20 20.00 13.45
CA VAL A 394 4.32 20.05 14.90
C VAL A 394 3.26 19.16 15.51
N SER A 395 3.67 18.28 16.42
CA SER A 395 2.79 17.52 17.31
C SER A 395 2.91 18.07 18.73
N ALA A 396 1.79 18.24 19.38
CA ALA A 396 1.76 18.76 20.75
C ALA A 396 0.68 18.06 21.59
N HIS A 397 0.97 17.80 22.84
CA HIS A 397 0.07 17.23 23.82
C HIS A 397 -0.30 18.25 24.89
N ALA A 398 -1.59 18.42 25.18
CA ALA A 398 -2.09 19.28 26.24
C ALA A 398 -3.40 18.72 26.86
N GLY A 399 -3.29 18.08 28.01
CA GLY A 399 -4.43 17.49 28.71
C GLY A 399 -5.11 16.37 27.92
N ALA A 400 -6.32 16.60 27.45
CA ALA A 400 -7.09 15.64 26.64
C ALA A 400 -6.76 15.71 25.14
N HIS A 401 -5.96 16.67 24.69
CA HIS A 401 -5.73 17.01 23.30
C HIS A 401 -4.37 16.52 22.81
N GLU A 402 -4.35 15.90 21.63
CA GLU A 402 -3.16 15.54 20.86
C GLU A 402 -3.23 16.27 19.52
N TRP A 403 -2.60 17.43 19.45
CA TRP A 403 -2.57 18.29 18.27
C TRP A 403 -1.51 17.83 17.26
N LYS A 404 -1.86 17.91 15.99
CA LYS A 404 -0.89 17.80 14.90
C LYS A 404 -1.25 18.83 13.83
N MET A 405 -0.30 19.68 13.47
CA MET A 405 -0.49 20.70 12.43
C MET A 405 0.75 20.74 11.54
N GLY A 406 0.54 21.11 10.28
CA GLY A 406 1.65 21.18 9.34
C GLY A 406 1.24 21.58 7.94
N GLY A 407 2.21 21.45 7.04
CA GLY A 407 2.01 21.66 5.62
C GLY A 407 3.02 20.92 4.79
N ASP A 408 2.71 20.82 3.50
CA ASP A 408 3.58 20.18 2.54
C ASP A 408 3.62 20.97 1.21
N LEU A 409 4.74 20.84 0.51
CA LEU A 409 5.00 21.41 -0.80
C LEU A 409 5.53 20.31 -1.71
N ASN A 410 4.95 20.17 -2.88
CA ASN A 410 5.51 19.38 -3.97
C ASN A 410 5.79 20.29 -5.16
N ALA A 411 6.98 20.20 -5.71
CA ALA A 411 7.39 20.93 -6.91
C ALA A 411 8.09 19.98 -7.86
N GLY A 412 7.55 19.83 -9.06
CA GLY A 412 8.04 18.83 -9.98
C GLY A 412 7.98 19.24 -11.44
N THR A 413 8.34 18.30 -12.29
CA THR A 413 8.21 18.40 -13.74
C THR A 413 7.78 17.06 -14.28
N VAL A 414 6.64 17.03 -14.95
CA VAL A 414 6.13 15.87 -15.71
C VAL A 414 6.61 15.96 -17.16
N ARG A 415 7.00 14.83 -17.72
CA ARG A 415 7.48 14.69 -19.11
C ARG A 415 6.82 13.47 -19.73
N GLU A 416 6.26 13.65 -20.92
CA GLU A 416 5.63 12.58 -21.67
C GLU A 416 6.04 12.68 -23.15
N ARG A 417 6.35 11.54 -23.75
CA ARG A 417 6.53 11.36 -25.18
C ARG A 417 5.77 10.10 -25.58
N PHE A 418 4.95 10.21 -26.61
CA PHE A 418 4.17 9.12 -27.15
C PHE A 418 4.22 9.15 -28.67
N GLY A 419 4.24 7.98 -29.30
CA GLY A 419 4.11 7.85 -30.72
C GLY A 419 3.55 6.48 -31.11
N TYR A 420 2.85 6.42 -32.23
CA TYR A 420 2.41 5.15 -32.81
C TYR A 420 2.56 5.14 -34.33
N GLN A 421 2.62 3.92 -34.86
CA GLN A 421 2.49 3.62 -36.30
C GLN A 421 1.45 2.49 -36.44
N ILE A 422 0.40 2.73 -37.24
CA ILE A 422 -0.58 1.72 -37.60
C ILE A 422 0.07 0.74 -38.58
N THR A 423 0.08 -0.54 -38.20
CA THR A 423 0.65 -1.64 -38.98
C THR A 423 -0.42 -2.45 -39.72
N ASP A 424 -1.64 -2.48 -39.20
CA ASP A 424 -2.83 -3.06 -39.87
C ASP A 424 -3.94 -2.01 -39.98
N PRO A 425 -3.99 -1.23 -41.09
CA PRO A 425 -4.98 -0.18 -41.26
C PRO A 425 -6.45 -0.68 -41.33
N ALA A 426 -6.67 -1.96 -41.62
CA ALA A 426 -8.04 -2.50 -41.70
C ALA A 426 -8.78 -2.54 -40.35
N ARG A 427 -8.03 -2.37 -39.24
CA ARG A 427 -8.55 -2.34 -37.89
C ARG A 427 -8.90 -0.95 -37.36
N PHE A 428 -8.72 0.09 -38.17
CA PHE A 428 -8.93 1.49 -37.76
C PHE A 428 -9.82 2.22 -38.77
N ASP A 429 -10.42 3.30 -38.34
CA ASP A 429 -11.14 4.20 -39.23
C ASP A 429 -10.20 4.74 -40.33
N PRO A 430 -10.69 4.87 -41.57
CA PRO A 430 -9.88 5.34 -42.72
C PRO A 430 -9.18 6.67 -42.47
N ASP A 431 -9.80 7.55 -41.67
CA ASP A 431 -9.30 8.88 -41.33
C ASP A 431 -8.28 8.89 -40.20
N THR A 432 -8.07 7.74 -39.50
CA THR A 432 -7.06 7.66 -38.43
C THR A 432 -5.65 7.79 -39.02
N PRO A 433 -4.83 8.80 -38.58
CA PRO A 433 -3.47 8.97 -39.07
C PRO A 433 -2.63 7.72 -38.87
N ARG A 434 -1.92 7.29 -39.90
CA ARG A 434 -1.01 6.13 -39.81
C ARG A 434 0.15 6.34 -38.87
N LEU A 435 0.49 7.59 -38.60
CA LEU A 435 1.59 8.00 -37.73
C LEU A 435 1.07 9.11 -36.81
N PHE A 436 1.39 9.03 -35.54
CA PHE A 436 1.13 10.09 -34.58
C PHE A 436 2.33 10.24 -33.66
N SER A 437 2.61 11.45 -33.22
CA SER A 437 3.64 11.72 -32.21
C SER A 437 3.24 12.89 -31.33
N PHE A 438 3.57 12.76 -30.05
CA PHE A 438 3.35 13.77 -29.03
C PHE A 438 4.57 13.89 -28.12
N GLU A 439 4.91 15.10 -27.74
CA GLU A 439 5.88 15.39 -26.69
C GLU A 439 5.36 16.55 -25.83
N GLY A 440 5.32 16.31 -24.50
CA GLY A 440 4.86 17.29 -23.51
C GLY A 440 5.79 17.38 -22.31
N ARG A 441 5.92 18.60 -21.77
CA ARG A 441 6.63 18.87 -20.51
C ARG A 441 5.94 20.00 -19.77
N GLN A 442 5.62 19.77 -18.49
CA GLN A 442 4.94 20.76 -17.67
C GLN A 442 5.43 20.73 -16.23
N ALA A 443 5.43 21.90 -15.58
CA ALA A 443 5.73 22.00 -14.16
C ALA A 443 4.51 21.59 -13.34
N ASP A 444 4.75 20.73 -12.33
CA ASP A 444 3.78 20.33 -11.32
C ASP A 444 4.04 21.12 -10.03
N ARG A 445 2.99 21.63 -9.41
CA ARG A 445 3.06 22.35 -8.14
C ARG A 445 1.87 22.00 -7.28
N GLU A 446 2.15 21.50 -6.10
CA GLU A 446 1.12 21.19 -5.11
C GLU A 446 1.50 21.74 -3.75
N GLN A 447 0.52 22.25 -3.02
CA GLN A 447 0.69 22.83 -1.70
C GLN A 447 -0.45 22.36 -0.80
N ALA A 448 -0.16 22.11 0.46
CA ALA A 448 -1.20 21.83 1.42
C ALA A 448 -0.83 22.35 2.81
N VAL A 449 -1.86 22.66 3.58
CA VAL A 449 -1.76 22.89 5.02
C VAL A 449 -2.87 22.14 5.73
N PHE A 450 -2.58 21.66 6.94
CA PHE A 450 -3.53 20.90 7.71
C PHE A 450 -3.39 21.15 9.21
N VAL A 451 -4.48 20.91 9.91
CA VAL A 451 -4.55 20.85 11.37
C VAL A 451 -5.47 19.72 11.76
N GLN A 452 -5.10 18.99 12.81
CA GLN A 452 -5.91 17.94 13.39
C GLN A 452 -5.73 17.88 14.90
N ASP A 453 -6.77 17.44 15.60
CA ASP A 453 -6.78 17.21 17.03
C ASP A 453 -7.43 15.86 17.34
N GLN A 454 -6.78 15.05 18.16
CA GLN A 454 -7.40 13.90 18.79
C GLN A 454 -7.71 14.24 20.24
N ILE A 455 -9.02 14.23 20.56
CA ILE A 455 -9.54 14.62 21.86
C ILE A 455 -10.01 13.37 22.61
N ARG A 456 -9.51 13.14 23.82
CA ARG A 456 -9.87 11.98 24.66
C ARG A 456 -10.66 12.42 25.88
N LEU A 457 -11.92 12.02 25.94
CA LEU A 457 -12.88 12.39 26.98
C LEU A 457 -13.51 11.14 27.60
N GLY A 458 -12.84 10.55 28.56
CA GLY A 458 -13.27 9.30 29.20
C GLY A 458 -13.38 8.15 28.20
N ALA A 459 -14.61 7.67 27.95
CA ALA A 459 -14.86 6.59 26.99
C ALA A 459 -14.88 7.06 25.52
N TRP A 460 -14.82 8.37 25.28
CA TRP A 460 -14.87 8.95 23.94
C TRP A 460 -13.48 9.35 23.44
N THR A 461 -13.22 9.07 22.17
CA THR A 461 -12.10 9.64 21.42
C THR A 461 -12.66 10.29 20.17
N VAL A 462 -12.36 11.56 19.94
CA VAL A 462 -12.81 12.32 18.78
C VAL A 462 -11.59 12.81 18.02
N ASN A 463 -11.52 12.53 16.73
CA ASN A 463 -10.54 13.11 15.81
C ASN A 463 -11.24 14.15 14.95
N ALA A 464 -10.75 15.38 14.95
CA ALA A 464 -11.22 16.45 14.09
C ALA A 464 -10.06 17.02 13.30
N GLY A 465 -10.23 17.20 12.00
CA GLY A 465 -9.18 17.68 11.13
C GLY A 465 -9.69 18.53 9.98
N LEU A 466 -8.84 19.41 9.50
CA LEU A 466 -9.08 20.23 8.32
C LEU A 466 -7.81 20.27 7.49
N ARG A 467 -7.96 20.05 6.18
CA ARG A 467 -6.87 20.18 5.20
C ARG A 467 -7.29 21.11 4.08
N TRP A 468 -6.40 21.98 3.68
CA TRP A 468 -6.49 22.77 2.46
C TRP A 468 -5.43 22.28 1.49
N ASP A 469 -5.85 22.06 0.21
CA ASP A 469 -4.98 21.65 -0.89
C ASP A 469 -5.07 22.66 -2.03
N HIS A 470 -3.95 22.89 -2.72
CA HIS A 470 -3.86 23.61 -3.98
C HIS A 470 -3.01 22.80 -4.97
N TYR A 471 -3.59 22.52 -6.13
CA TYR A 471 -2.99 21.73 -7.20
C TYR A 471 -2.90 22.57 -8.47
N GLN A 472 -1.74 22.53 -9.13
CA GLN A 472 -1.48 23.25 -10.38
C GLN A 472 -0.59 22.40 -11.29
N LEU A 473 -1.19 21.79 -12.32
CA LEU A 473 -0.52 21.12 -13.43
C LEU A 473 -1.31 21.39 -14.71
N VAL A 474 -2.29 20.59 -15.07
CA VAL A 474 -3.18 20.80 -16.24
C VAL A 474 -4.37 21.69 -15.89
N VAL A 475 -4.72 21.77 -14.64
CA VAL A 475 -5.74 22.66 -14.05
C VAL A 475 -5.18 23.35 -12.81
N ASP A 476 -5.80 24.47 -12.41
CA ASP A 476 -5.50 25.15 -11.14
C ASP A 476 -6.73 25.00 -10.23
N GLU A 477 -6.64 24.17 -9.21
CA GLU A 477 -7.76 23.83 -8.34
C GLU A 477 -7.37 23.87 -6.85
N ARG A 478 -8.36 24.20 -6.04
CA ARG A 478 -8.22 24.30 -4.58
C ARG A 478 -9.35 23.57 -3.90
N ALA A 479 -9.04 22.94 -2.78
CA ALA A 479 -10.02 22.21 -2.00
C ALA A 479 -9.82 22.39 -0.50
N VAL A 480 -10.93 22.30 0.23
CA VAL A 480 -10.94 22.21 1.69
C VAL A 480 -11.59 20.88 2.06
N SER A 481 -10.88 20.09 2.86
CA SER A 481 -11.21 18.71 3.19
C SER A 481 -11.40 18.58 4.71
N PRO A 482 -12.63 18.78 5.26
CA PRO A 482 -12.94 18.49 6.65
C PRO A 482 -12.97 16.98 6.90
N ARG A 483 -12.56 16.56 8.08
CA ARG A 483 -12.52 15.17 8.55
C ARG A 483 -12.94 15.09 10.00
N LEU A 484 -13.78 14.13 10.30
CA LEU A 484 -14.29 13.91 11.65
C LEU A 484 -14.44 12.41 11.90
N ALA A 485 -13.87 11.93 13.00
CA ALA A 485 -14.10 10.57 13.44
C ALA A 485 -14.31 10.54 14.94
N ALA A 486 -15.14 9.62 15.41
CA ALA A 486 -15.40 9.41 16.82
C ALA A 486 -15.38 7.92 17.14
N ALA A 487 -14.78 7.57 18.28
CA ALA A 487 -14.88 6.25 18.89
C ALA A 487 -15.48 6.36 20.28
N TRP A 488 -16.32 5.39 20.60
CA TRP A 488 -16.83 5.17 21.95
C TRP A 488 -16.45 3.77 22.41
N SER A 489 -15.67 3.71 23.48
CA SER A 489 -15.21 2.45 24.04
C SER A 489 -16.06 2.03 25.25
N TRP A 490 -16.36 0.73 25.33
CA TRP A 490 -17.01 0.10 26.48
C TRP A 490 -16.11 -1.00 27.04
N PRO A 491 -15.09 -0.64 27.86
CA PRO A 491 -14.07 -1.59 28.30
C PRO A 491 -14.59 -2.82 29.02
N SER A 492 -15.68 -2.68 29.83
CA SER A 492 -16.28 -3.83 30.55
C SER A 492 -17.00 -4.83 29.63
N ARG A 493 -17.17 -4.49 28.35
CA ARG A 493 -17.78 -5.35 27.34
C ARG A 493 -16.79 -5.68 26.21
N ASP A 494 -15.54 -5.23 26.30
CA ASP A 494 -14.55 -5.36 25.24
C ASP A 494 -15.10 -4.96 23.88
N PHE A 495 -15.64 -3.74 23.82
CA PHE A 495 -16.36 -3.24 22.64
C PHE A 495 -15.99 -1.79 22.34
N VAL A 496 -15.80 -1.49 21.06
CA VAL A 496 -15.55 -0.13 20.55
C VAL A 496 -16.46 0.13 19.36
N LEU A 497 -17.25 1.21 19.40
CA LEU A 497 -18.06 1.71 18.29
C LEU A 497 -17.37 2.91 17.67
N ARG A 498 -17.42 3.02 16.33
CA ARG A 498 -16.77 4.09 15.57
C ARG A 498 -17.70 4.65 14.51
N ALA A 499 -17.53 5.95 14.23
CA ALA A 499 -18.14 6.59 13.08
C ALA A 499 -17.18 7.62 12.51
N SER A 500 -17.11 7.75 11.19
CA SER A 500 -16.29 8.78 10.54
C SER A 500 -16.98 9.41 9.35
N TYR A 501 -16.58 10.64 9.07
CA TYR A 501 -16.85 11.41 7.87
C TYR A 501 -15.53 12.02 7.36
N ASP A 502 -15.23 11.78 6.08
CA ASP A 502 -14.08 12.35 5.43
C ASP A 502 -14.50 12.98 4.11
N ARG A 503 -14.13 14.24 3.91
CA ARG A 503 -14.07 14.81 2.57
C ARG A 503 -12.65 14.72 2.07
N ALA A 504 -12.47 14.16 0.89
CA ALA A 504 -11.16 13.98 0.29
C ALA A 504 -11.11 14.59 -1.10
N PHE A 505 -9.96 15.13 -1.46
CA PHE A 505 -9.65 15.73 -2.75
C PHE A 505 -8.56 14.89 -3.41
N GLN A 506 -8.74 14.58 -4.69
CA GLN A 506 -7.78 13.82 -5.46
C GLN A 506 -7.39 14.54 -6.73
N THR A 507 -6.09 14.69 -6.92
CA THR A 507 -5.52 15.21 -8.16
C THR A 507 -5.62 14.17 -9.28
N PRO A 508 -5.72 14.58 -10.56
CA PRO A 508 -5.66 13.66 -11.69
C PRO A 508 -4.38 12.81 -11.65
N ALA A 509 -4.48 11.57 -12.13
CA ALA A 509 -3.31 10.70 -12.27
C ALA A 509 -2.29 11.34 -13.22
N VAL A 510 -1.00 11.29 -12.85
CA VAL A 510 0.07 11.93 -13.65
C VAL A 510 0.42 11.12 -14.91
N GLU A 511 -0.01 9.87 -14.98
CA GLU A 511 0.26 8.96 -16.07
C GLU A 511 -0.49 9.37 -17.35
N ASN A 512 0.24 9.78 -18.39
CA ASN A 512 -0.29 10.23 -19.69
C ASN A 512 -1.27 11.44 -19.61
N LEU A 513 -1.21 12.18 -18.53
CA LEU A 513 -2.07 13.33 -18.28
C LEU A 513 -1.82 14.47 -19.29
N LEU A 514 -0.57 14.72 -19.68
CA LEU A 514 -0.23 15.75 -20.64
C LEU A 514 -0.70 15.37 -22.04
N LEU A 515 -0.56 14.08 -22.42
CA LEU A 515 -1.09 13.54 -23.67
C LEU A 515 -2.61 13.73 -23.74
N ALA A 516 -3.34 13.23 -22.74
CA ALA A 516 -4.80 13.32 -22.68
C ALA A 516 -5.33 14.76 -22.65
N SER A 517 -4.53 15.71 -22.15
CA SER A 517 -4.89 17.14 -22.06
C SER A 517 -4.43 17.98 -23.26
N SER A 518 -3.69 17.38 -24.21
CA SER A 518 -3.10 18.11 -25.34
C SER A 518 -4.09 18.29 -26.51
N PRO A 519 -4.16 19.46 -27.14
CA PRO A 519 -4.88 19.63 -28.41
C PRO A 519 -4.36 18.73 -29.54
N ALA A 520 -3.12 18.24 -29.47
CA ALA A 520 -2.55 17.38 -30.50
C ALA A 520 -3.35 16.08 -30.70
N VAL A 521 -4.01 15.57 -29.66
CA VAL A 521 -4.83 14.35 -29.76
C VAL A 521 -6.08 14.52 -30.62
N GLU A 522 -6.56 15.76 -30.81
CA GLU A 522 -7.69 16.05 -31.69
C GLU A 522 -7.36 15.81 -33.19
N THR A 523 -6.08 15.61 -33.51
CA THR A 523 -5.65 15.25 -34.86
C THR A 523 -5.71 13.74 -35.13
N ILE A 524 -6.03 12.92 -34.11
CA ILE A 524 -6.09 11.45 -34.27
C ILE A 524 -7.30 11.03 -35.12
N ASN A 525 -8.44 11.67 -34.92
CA ASN A 525 -9.57 11.59 -35.84
C ASN A 525 -10.54 12.77 -35.57
N ASP A 526 -11.49 13.02 -36.46
CA ASP A 526 -12.45 14.13 -36.36
C ASP A 526 -13.55 13.91 -35.30
N LYS A 527 -13.67 12.71 -34.77
CA LYS A 527 -14.63 12.32 -33.73
C LYS A 527 -14.05 12.42 -32.30
N VAL A 528 -12.78 12.78 -32.19
CA VAL A 528 -12.12 12.91 -30.87
C VAL A 528 -12.75 14.06 -30.10
N ALA A 529 -13.22 13.76 -28.90
CA ALA A 529 -13.66 14.77 -27.95
C ALA A 529 -12.72 14.80 -26.76
N ARG A 530 -12.14 15.98 -26.49
CA ARG A 530 -11.25 16.23 -25.34
C ARG A 530 -11.94 17.12 -24.32
N LEU A 531 -12.03 16.63 -23.10
CA LEU A 531 -12.58 17.36 -21.95
C LEU A 531 -11.50 17.62 -20.91
N PRO A 532 -11.50 18.79 -20.23
CA PRO A 532 -10.52 19.08 -19.20
C PRO A 532 -10.65 18.09 -18.05
N LEU A 533 -9.54 17.45 -17.68
CA LEU A 533 -9.48 16.58 -16.51
C LEU A 533 -9.44 17.44 -15.24
N ARG A 534 -10.46 17.29 -14.42
CA ARG A 534 -10.59 17.95 -13.12
C ARG A 534 -10.27 16.98 -11.99
N SER A 535 -9.91 17.53 -10.85
CA SER A 535 -9.72 16.76 -9.63
C SER A 535 -11.03 16.12 -9.17
N SER A 536 -10.93 14.92 -8.61
CA SER A 536 -12.04 14.20 -8.01
C SER A 536 -12.26 14.67 -6.56
N VAL A 537 -13.52 14.72 -6.15
CA VAL A 537 -13.89 15.01 -4.75
C VAL A 537 -14.81 13.90 -4.26
N GLY A 538 -14.53 13.38 -3.07
CA GLY A 538 -15.32 12.34 -2.44
C GLY A 538 -15.76 12.70 -1.03
N ASP A 539 -17.01 12.40 -0.71
CA ASP A 539 -17.55 12.41 0.65
C ASP A 539 -17.74 10.98 1.12
N PHE A 540 -17.03 10.57 2.18
CA PHE A 540 -16.99 9.23 2.71
C PHE A 540 -17.58 9.16 4.09
N TYR A 541 -18.44 8.19 4.31
CA TYR A 541 -19.10 7.91 5.58
C TYR A 541 -18.80 6.47 5.98
N GLU A 542 -18.46 6.25 7.24
CA GLU A 542 -18.24 4.91 7.77
C GLU A 542 -18.84 4.80 9.17
N ALA A 543 -19.47 3.66 9.46
CA ALA A 543 -19.83 3.22 10.79
C ALA A 543 -19.22 1.83 11.02
N ALA A 544 -18.54 1.64 12.14
CA ALA A 544 -17.84 0.39 12.43
C ALA A 544 -17.91 0.05 13.92
N PHE A 545 -17.76 -1.23 14.24
CA PHE A 545 -17.51 -1.66 15.60
C PHE A 545 -16.45 -2.77 15.65
N SER A 546 -15.77 -2.84 16.79
CA SER A 546 -14.84 -3.91 17.13
C SER A 546 -15.25 -4.55 18.44
N LYS A 547 -15.14 -5.88 18.51
CA LYS A 547 -15.48 -6.69 19.68
C LYS A 547 -14.40 -7.75 19.91
N ALA A 548 -13.84 -7.79 21.12
CA ALA A 548 -13.05 -8.93 21.52
C ALA A 548 -13.95 -10.09 21.92
N LEU A 549 -13.64 -11.27 21.44
CA LEU A 549 -14.38 -12.51 21.65
C LEU A 549 -13.48 -13.53 22.33
N PHE A 550 -13.98 -14.13 23.42
CA PHE A 550 -13.30 -15.23 24.14
C PHE A 550 -11.86 -14.90 24.58
N GLY A 551 -11.48 -13.62 24.68
CA GLY A 551 -10.13 -13.17 25.01
C GLY A 551 -9.03 -13.57 24.02
N ALA A 552 -9.37 -14.05 22.83
CA ALA A 552 -8.42 -14.57 21.85
C ALA A 552 -8.69 -14.12 20.41
N MET A 553 -9.85 -13.54 20.15
CA MET A 553 -10.29 -13.16 18.81
C MET A 553 -10.80 -11.72 18.80
N ARG A 554 -10.63 -11.02 17.68
CA ARG A 554 -11.23 -9.71 17.44
C ARG A 554 -12.13 -9.79 16.22
N LEU A 555 -13.38 -9.36 16.39
CA LEU A 555 -14.33 -9.17 15.31
C LEU A 555 -14.41 -7.67 15.00
N ASP A 556 -14.13 -7.29 13.76
CA ASP A 556 -14.34 -5.97 13.21
C ASP A 556 -15.46 -6.03 12.16
N VAL A 557 -16.39 -5.10 12.23
CA VAL A 557 -17.48 -4.95 11.25
C VAL A 557 -17.58 -3.48 10.88
N SER A 558 -17.66 -3.19 9.59
CA SER A 558 -17.86 -1.83 9.08
C SER A 558 -18.89 -1.79 7.97
N TYR A 559 -19.58 -0.66 7.86
CA TYR A 559 -20.40 -0.28 6.72
C TYR A 559 -19.94 1.08 6.24
N PHE A 560 -19.74 1.20 4.91
CA PHE A 560 -19.26 2.44 4.32
C PHE A 560 -20.09 2.87 3.12
N VAL A 561 -20.10 4.18 2.88
CA VAL A 561 -20.63 4.83 1.67
C VAL A 561 -19.63 5.85 1.18
N ARG A 562 -19.30 5.80 -0.10
CA ARG A 562 -18.44 6.74 -0.81
C ARG A 562 -19.23 7.38 -1.94
N ALA A 563 -19.41 8.69 -1.92
CA ALA A 563 -20.03 9.48 -2.98
C ALA A 563 -18.95 10.35 -3.61
N MET A 564 -18.67 10.15 -4.90
CA MET A 564 -17.58 10.82 -5.60
C MET A 564 -18.11 11.58 -6.81
N THR A 565 -17.53 12.75 -7.06
CA THR A 565 -17.75 13.58 -8.27
C THR A 565 -16.45 13.63 -9.07
N ASN A 566 -16.55 13.75 -10.39
CA ASN A 566 -15.43 13.58 -11.32
C ASN A 566 -14.70 12.26 -11.01
N PHE A 567 -15.47 11.17 -10.92
CA PHE A 567 -14.92 9.87 -10.60
C PHE A 567 -13.92 9.46 -11.68
N ALA A 568 -12.64 9.41 -11.29
CA ALA A 568 -11.58 9.08 -12.21
C ALA A 568 -11.53 7.57 -12.49
N ASP A 569 -11.23 7.24 -13.71
CA ASP A 569 -10.97 5.93 -14.26
C ASP A 569 -9.94 6.09 -15.39
N ASP A 570 -9.54 5.02 -16.05
CA ASP A 570 -8.60 5.06 -17.18
C ASP A 570 -9.24 4.52 -18.46
N ASP A 571 -8.67 4.82 -19.61
CA ASP A 571 -9.00 4.23 -20.90
C ASP A 571 -7.72 3.94 -21.71
N LEU A 572 -7.82 3.07 -22.72
CA LEU A 572 -6.69 2.68 -23.56
C LEU A 572 -6.66 3.47 -24.87
N LEU A 573 -5.52 4.04 -25.19
CA LEU A 573 -5.32 4.74 -26.46
C LEU A 573 -5.20 3.72 -27.61
N LEU A 574 -6.25 3.59 -28.42
CA LEU A 574 -6.30 2.73 -29.63
C LEU A 574 -5.77 1.29 -29.37
N ASN A 575 -6.03 0.74 -28.21
CA ASN A 575 -5.51 -0.58 -27.77
C ASN A 575 -3.98 -0.72 -27.80
N THR A 576 -3.26 0.38 -27.62
CA THR A 576 -1.79 0.38 -27.62
C THR A 576 -1.16 -0.14 -26.33
N GLY A 577 -1.94 -0.46 -25.31
CA GLY A 577 -1.45 -0.72 -23.95
C GLY A 577 -1.00 0.55 -23.21
N VAL A 578 -1.28 1.73 -23.75
CA VAL A 578 -1.07 3.04 -23.13
C VAL A 578 -2.40 3.55 -22.61
N SER A 579 -2.57 3.54 -21.28
CA SER A 579 -3.76 4.10 -20.63
C SER A 579 -3.65 5.61 -20.46
N PHE A 580 -4.79 6.28 -20.43
CA PHE A 580 -4.91 7.70 -20.12
C PHE A 580 -6.11 7.91 -19.18
N PRO A 581 -6.09 8.95 -18.33
CA PRO A 581 -7.15 9.17 -17.37
C PRO A 581 -8.42 9.72 -18.04
N ILE A 582 -9.58 9.18 -17.61
CA ILE A 582 -10.92 9.70 -17.89
C ILE A 582 -11.63 10.01 -16.58
N ALA A 583 -12.73 10.74 -16.65
CA ALA A 583 -13.55 11.01 -15.48
C ALA A 583 -15.05 10.94 -15.83
N PHE A 584 -15.81 10.26 -14.98
CA PHE A 584 -17.27 10.21 -15.02
C PHE A 584 -17.88 11.25 -14.09
N HIS A 585 -19.09 11.67 -14.40
CA HIS A 585 -19.81 12.68 -13.63
C HIS A 585 -19.83 12.35 -12.13
N ARG A 586 -20.17 11.11 -11.78
CA ARG A 586 -20.35 10.69 -10.40
C ARG A 586 -20.17 9.18 -10.25
N ALA A 587 -19.73 8.75 -9.06
CA ALA A 587 -19.85 7.36 -8.64
C ALA A 587 -20.34 7.27 -7.19
N GLU A 588 -21.07 6.21 -6.88
CA GLU A 588 -21.48 5.83 -5.54
C GLU A 588 -21.05 4.39 -5.26
N ILE A 589 -20.25 4.21 -4.22
CA ILE A 589 -19.77 2.90 -3.79
C ILE A 589 -20.15 2.70 -2.33
N ARG A 590 -20.78 1.57 -2.02
CA ARG A 590 -21.17 1.20 -0.66
C ARG A 590 -20.87 -0.27 -0.39
N GLY A 591 -20.58 -0.58 0.85
CA GLY A 591 -20.26 -1.96 1.21
C GLY A 591 -20.25 -2.22 2.69
N THR A 592 -20.19 -3.50 3.00
CA THR A 592 -20.03 -4.04 4.36
C THR A 592 -18.77 -4.89 4.39
N GLU A 593 -17.95 -4.70 5.40
CA GLU A 593 -16.75 -5.50 5.65
C GLU A 593 -16.87 -6.17 7.01
N LEU A 594 -16.47 -7.44 7.07
CA LEU A 594 -16.32 -8.20 8.29
C LEU A 594 -14.91 -8.76 8.32
N LYS A 595 -14.26 -8.70 9.48
CA LYS A 595 -12.97 -9.35 9.71
C LYS A 595 -12.96 -9.98 11.08
N LEU A 596 -12.59 -11.24 11.13
CA LEU A 596 -12.31 -11.98 12.35
C LEU A 596 -10.81 -12.26 12.39
N ASP A 597 -10.11 -11.62 13.33
CA ASP A 597 -8.69 -11.85 13.59
C ASP A 597 -8.53 -12.73 14.84
N MET A 598 -7.64 -13.69 14.75
CA MET A 598 -7.19 -14.54 15.85
C MET A 598 -5.65 -14.49 15.88
N PRO A 599 -5.06 -13.46 16.53
CA PRO A 599 -3.62 -13.27 16.54
C PRO A 599 -2.87 -14.44 17.16
N HIS A 600 -3.42 -14.99 18.23
CA HIS A 600 -2.83 -16.13 18.92
C HIS A 600 -3.88 -16.88 19.76
N TRP A 601 -4.12 -18.14 19.44
CA TRP A 601 -4.95 -19.06 20.23
C TRP A 601 -4.29 -20.42 20.29
N ARG A 602 -3.55 -20.70 21.39
CA ARG A 602 -2.70 -21.88 21.53
C ARG A 602 -1.68 -21.97 20.39
N ALA A 603 -1.77 -23.02 19.55
CA ALA A 603 -0.90 -23.23 18.40
C ALA A 603 -1.47 -22.68 17.07
N VAL A 604 -2.62 -22.01 17.09
CA VAL A 604 -3.32 -21.53 15.91
C VAL A 604 -3.35 -20.00 15.90
N SER A 605 -3.10 -19.40 14.75
CA SER A 605 -3.36 -17.98 14.46
C SER A 605 -3.99 -17.87 13.08
N GLY A 606 -4.69 -16.79 12.82
CA GLY A 606 -5.27 -16.59 11.50
C GLY A 606 -6.27 -15.44 11.43
N SER A 607 -6.81 -15.25 10.26
CA SER A 607 -7.86 -14.27 10.00
C SER A 607 -8.81 -14.75 8.92
N VAL A 608 -10.06 -14.31 8.99
CA VAL A 608 -11.05 -14.46 7.94
C VAL A 608 -11.69 -13.11 7.71
N SER A 609 -11.75 -12.66 6.46
CA SER A 609 -12.44 -11.43 6.08
C SER A 609 -13.46 -11.71 4.98
N TYR A 610 -14.53 -10.92 5.02
CA TYR A 610 -15.56 -10.88 3.99
C TYR A 610 -15.87 -9.43 3.66
N ALA A 611 -15.98 -9.12 2.38
CA ALA A 611 -16.46 -7.84 1.91
C ALA A 611 -17.60 -8.03 0.92
N HIS A 612 -18.67 -7.25 1.10
CA HIS A 612 -19.72 -7.05 0.11
C HIS A 612 -19.62 -5.62 -0.39
N THR A 613 -19.40 -5.44 -1.69
CA THR A 613 -19.21 -4.11 -2.30
C THR A 613 -20.13 -3.96 -3.50
N ARG A 614 -20.74 -2.78 -3.65
CA ARG A 614 -21.51 -2.40 -4.82
C ARG A 614 -21.12 -0.99 -5.26
N GLY A 615 -20.59 -0.88 -6.48
CA GLY A 615 -20.22 0.38 -7.11
C GLY A 615 -21.07 0.68 -8.34
N VAL A 616 -21.56 1.92 -8.44
CA VAL A 616 -22.34 2.41 -9.57
C VAL A 616 -21.77 3.74 -10.04
N GLY A 617 -21.31 3.77 -11.28
CA GLY A 617 -20.93 4.97 -12.00
C GLY A 617 -22.10 5.61 -12.74
N HIS A 618 -22.02 6.89 -13.00
CA HIS A 618 -23.03 7.67 -13.71
C HIS A 618 -22.37 8.47 -14.83
N LEU A 619 -22.89 8.33 -16.05
CA LEU A 619 -22.60 9.21 -17.17
C LEU A 619 -23.21 10.61 -16.92
N PRO A 620 -22.77 11.65 -17.64
CA PRO A 620 -21.82 11.62 -18.74
C PRO A 620 -20.35 11.50 -18.28
N ILE A 621 -19.47 11.28 -19.25
CA ILE A 621 -18.03 11.53 -19.06
C ILE A 621 -17.82 13.02 -18.90
N THR A 622 -17.02 13.43 -17.92
CA THR A 622 -16.77 14.85 -17.57
C THR A 622 -15.33 15.30 -17.77
N GLY A 623 -14.43 14.36 -18.05
CA GLY A 623 -13.01 14.66 -18.27
C GLY A 623 -12.30 13.57 -19.05
N GLY A 624 -11.23 13.90 -19.74
CA GLY A 624 -10.38 12.98 -20.48
C GLY A 624 -10.56 13.02 -21.98
N LEU A 625 -10.19 11.95 -22.64
CA LEU A 625 -10.16 11.79 -24.08
C LEU A 625 -11.16 10.71 -24.50
N LEU A 626 -12.02 11.02 -25.47
CA LEU A 626 -12.97 10.09 -26.07
C LEU A 626 -12.59 9.87 -27.52
N LEU A 627 -12.34 8.63 -27.91
CA LEU A 627 -11.83 8.25 -29.23
C LEU A 627 -12.82 7.41 -30.05
N SER A 628 -14.00 7.09 -29.50
CA SER A 628 -14.97 6.23 -30.13
C SER A 628 -16.10 6.97 -30.85
N ASP A 629 -16.76 6.31 -31.81
CA ASP A 629 -17.96 6.80 -32.48
C ASP A 629 -19.10 7.11 -31.51
N ASP A 630 -19.08 6.51 -30.33
CA ASP A 630 -20.07 6.69 -29.27
C ASP A 630 -19.82 7.94 -28.42
N ALA A 631 -18.77 8.72 -28.67
CA ALA A 631 -18.42 9.89 -27.86
C ALA A 631 -19.61 10.84 -27.65
N ALA A 632 -20.34 11.18 -28.72
CA ALA A 632 -21.53 12.04 -28.62
C ALA A 632 -22.64 11.41 -27.75
N THR A 633 -22.83 10.10 -27.84
CA THR A 633 -23.82 9.33 -27.05
C THR A 633 -23.41 9.29 -25.57
N LEU A 634 -22.14 9.02 -25.28
CA LEU A 634 -21.59 8.97 -23.93
C LEU A 634 -21.64 10.34 -23.24
N LEU A 635 -21.38 11.42 -23.98
CA LEU A 635 -21.48 12.79 -23.48
C LEU A 635 -22.93 13.22 -23.20
N ALA A 636 -23.89 12.72 -23.96
CA ALA A 636 -25.32 13.03 -23.78
C ALA A 636 -26.04 12.07 -22.82
N SER A 637 -25.45 10.92 -22.51
CA SER A 637 -26.09 9.89 -21.69
C SER A 637 -26.13 10.27 -20.20
N THR A 638 -27.18 9.82 -19.51
CA THR A 638 -27.32 9.87 -18.06
C THR A 638 -27.46 8.48 -17.47
N SER A 639 -27.08 7.46 -18.21
CA SER A 639 -27.21 6.05 -17.81
C SER A 639 -26.27 5.72 -16.63
N ARG A 640 -26.55 4.57 -16.02
CA ARG A 640 -25.79 4.02 -14.90
C ARG A 640 -25.08 2.75 -15.36
N PHE A 641 -23.88 2.55 -14.83
CA PHE A 641 -23.10 1.35 -15.11
C PHE A 641 -22.44 0.84 -13.84
N PRO A 642 -22.15 -0.47 -13.70
CA PRO A 642 -21.31 -0.95 -12.61
C PRO A 642 -19.89 -0.44 -12.81
N VAL A 643 -19.25 0.08 -11.75
CA VAL A 643 -17.81 0.41 -11.86
C VAL A 643 -17.00 -0.84 -12.14
N SER A 644 -15.86 -0.69 -12.81
CA SER A 644 -15.01 -1.81 -13.26
C SER A 644 -14.60 -2.74 -12.12
N GLN A 645 -14.47 -2.23 -10.91
CA GLN A 645 -14.09 -2.95 -9.70
C GLN A 645 -15.28 -3.46 -8.87
N ASP A 646 -16.51 -3.51 -9.43
CA ASP A 646 -17.73 -3.99 -8.74
C ASP A 646 -17.72 -5.50 -8.52
N GLN A 647 -16.76 -6.02 -7.74
CA GLN A 647 -16.77 -7.40 -7.26
C GLN A 647 -17.66 -7.52 -6.03
N ARG A 648 -18.88 -8.09 -6.21
CA ARG A 648 -19.94 -8.11 -5.19
C ARG A 648 -19.53 -8.80 -3.90
N HIS A 649 -18.83 -9.90 -3.97
CA HIS A 649 -18.45 -10.71 -2.82
C HIS A 649 -16.99 -11.09 -2.90
N THR A 650 -16.27 -10.84 -1.83
CA THR A 650 -14.86 -11.20 -1.65
C THR A 650 -14.69 -11.88 -0.32
N TRP A 651 -14.01 -13.04 -0.29
CA TRP A 651 -13.58 -13.73 0.92
C TRP A 651 -12.07 -13.90 0.90
N ARG A 652 -11.46 -13.71 2.06
CA ARG A 652 -10.05 -14.01 2.28
C ARG A 652 -9.93 -14.70 3.63
N GLY A 653 -9.20 -15.81 3.68
CA GLY A 653 -8.95 -16.52 4.91
C GLY A 653 -7.52 -17.03 4.95
N ARG A 654 -6.90 -16.93 6.10
CA ARG A 654 -5.59 -17.53 6.39
C ARG A 654 -5.64 -18.15 7.75
N MET A 655 -5.18 -19.40 7.85
CA MET A 655 -5.00 -20.12 9.10
C MET A 655 -3.56 -20.63 9.16
N ASN A 656 -2.89 -20.36 10.25
CA ASN A 656 -1.55 -20.82 10.54
C ASN A 656 -1.58 -21.73 11.76
N TYR A 657 -0.94 -22.89 11.68
CA TYR A 657 -0.86 -23.89 12.73
C TYR A 657 0.59 -24.23 13.06
N GLN A 658 1.01 -23.89 14.28
CA GLN A 658 2.33 -24.18 14.82
C GLN A 658 2.31 -25.60 15.42
N PHE A 659 2.55 -26.62 14.59
CA PHE A 659 2.46 -28.02 15.05
C PHE A 659 3.70 -28.50 15.82
N ALA A 660 4.81 -27.77 15.76
CA ALA A 660 6.01 -27.97 16.56
C ALA A 660 6.70 -26.63 16.86
N PRO A 661 7.55 -26.53 17.91
CA PRO A 661 8.24 -25.28 18.22
C PRO A 661 9.06 -24.69 17.07
N ALA A 662 9.51 -25.55 16.15
CA ALA A 662 10.31 -25.15 15.00
C ALA A 662 9.58 -25.29 13.66
N ALA A 663 8.30 -25.68 13.62
CA ALA A 663 7.62 -25.98 12.37
C ALA A 663 6.15 -25.54 12.37
N TRP A 664 5.70 -24.98 11.26
CA TRP A 664 4.33 -24.49 11.07
C TRP A 664 3.80 -24.86 9.69
N ALA A 665 2.49 -24.84 9.56
CA ALA A 665 1.80 -24.94 8.29
C ALA A 665 0.73 -23.84 8.20
N ALA A 666 0.49 -23.32 7.01
CA ALA A 666 -0.56 -22.36 6.75
C ALA A 666 -1.43 -22.80 5.56
N LEU A 667 -2.71 -22.49 5.65
CA LEU A 667 -3.68 -22.62 4.58
C LEU A 667 -4.30 -21.26 4.31
N GLU A 668 -4.34 -20.87 3.04
CA GLU A 668 -4.97 -19.63 2.58
C GLU A 668 -6.09 -19.97 1.61
N ALA A 669 -7.20 -19.26 1.71
CA ALA A 669 -8.33 -19.37 0.80
C ALA A 669 -8.76 -17.99 0.33
N SER A 670 -8.97 -17.85 -0.99
CA SER A 670 -9.39 -16.61 -1.62
C SER A 670 -10.56 -16.87 -2.56
N TYR A 671 -11.63 -16.09 -2.43
CA TYR A 671 -12.82 -16.17 -3.28
C TYR A 671 -13.18 -14.80 -3.82
N GLY A 672 -13.59 -14.73 -5.07
CA GLY A 672 -14.17 -13.55 -5.73
C GLY A 672 -15.38 -13.92 -6.56
N SER A 673 -16.44 -13.10 -6.51
CA SER A 673 -17.66 -13.31 -7.28
C SER A 673 -17.56 -12.92 -8.76
N GLY A 674 -16.39 -12.45 -9.20
CA GLY A 674 -16.12 -12.01 -10.57
C GLY A 674 -16.40 -10.53 -10.80
N LEU A 675 -15.58 -9.93 -11.66
CA LEU A 675 -15.67 -8.53 -12.09
C LEU A 675 -16.65 -8.39 -13.27
N PRO A 676 -17.25 -7.21 -13.48
CA PRO A 676 -17.92 -6.90 -14.74
C PRO A 676 -16.91 -6.89 -15.88
N PHE A 677 -17.37 -7.12 -17.11
CA PHE A 677 -16.55 -7.02 -18.31
C PHE A 677 -17.29 -6.25 -19.40
N GLU A 678 -16.53 -5.73 -20.36
CA GLU A 678 -17.03 -5.02 -21.54
C GLU A 678 -16.38 -5.62 -22.77
N PHE A 679 -17.15 -6.42 -23.51
CA PHE A 679 -16.73 -7.04 -24.76
C PHE A 679 -17.79 -6.75 -25.81
N SER A 680 -17.41 -6.04 -26.87
CA SER A 680 -18.34 -5.62 -27.93
C SER A 680 -18.67 -6.73 -28.92
N GLY A 681 -17.85 -7.80 -28.96
CA GLY A 681 -18.04 -8.95 -29.85
C GLY A 681 -19.00 -9.99 -29.28
N ASP A 682 -19.33 -10.98 -30.09
CA ASP A 682 -20.11 -12.13 -29.67
C ASP A 682 -19.24 -13.23 -29.02
N ARG A 683 -19.92 -14.29 -28.53
CA ARG A 683 -19.21 -15.41 -27.89
C ARG A 683 -18.27 -16.14 -28.85
N ALA A 684 -18.57 -16.21 -30.14
CA ALA A 684 -17.73 -16.91 -31.11
C ALA A 684 -16.44 -16.13 -31.40
N GLU A 685 -16.53 -14.82 -31.46
CA GLU A 685 -15.36 -13.93 -31.56
C GLU A 685 -14.50 -14.02 -30.32
N ALA A 686 -15.08 -14.03 -29.12
CA ALA A 686 -14.35 -14.23 -27.88
C ALA A 686 -13.61 -15.58 -27.84
N ILE A 687 -14.22 -16.66 -28.33
CA ILE A 687 -13.58 -17.97 -28.43
C ILE A 687 -12.41 -17.95 -29.42
N ALA A 688 -12.57 -17.28 -30.56
CA ALA A 688 -11.51 -17.16 -31.55
C ALA A 688 -10.29 -16.42 -31.00
N GLN A 689 -10.52 -15.37 -30.21
CA GLN A 689 -9.45 -14.54 -29.64
C GLN A 689 -8.79 -15.18 -28.42
N TYR A 690 -9.57 -15.68 -27.46
CA TYR A 690 -9.08 -16.09 -26.14
C TYR A 690 -9.13 -17.61 -25.91
N GLY A 691 -9.93 -18.35 -26.66
CA GLY A 691 -10.12 -19.80 -26.53
C GLY A 691 -11.30 -20.21 -25.64
N ASP A 692 -11.81 -21.44 -25.86
CA ASP A 692 -12.98 -21.97 -25.18
C ASP A 692 -12.89 -21.96 -23.66
N ARG A 693 -11.75 -22.41 -23.12
CA ARG A 693 -11.56 -22.57 -21.66
C ARG A 693 -11.65 -21.24 -20.90
N ILE A 694 -11.17 -20.16 -21.50
CA ILE A 694 -11.26 -18.80 -20.92
C ILE A 694 -12.72 -18.32 -21.02
N VAL A 695 -13.35 -18.48 -22.19
CA VAL A 695 -14.73 -18.04 -22.42
C VAL A 695 -15.73 -18.81 -21.57
N GLU A 696 -15.47 -20.08 -21.24
CA GLU A 696 -16.25 -20.84 -20.25
C GLU A 696 -16.20 -20.22 -18.83
N ARG A 697 -15.22 -19.38 -18.53
CA ARG A 697 -15.09 -18.67 -17.25
C ARG A 697 -15.78 -17.31 -17.27
N VAL A 698 -16.51 -16.99 -18.33
CA VAL A 698 -17.24 -15.73 -18.52
C VAL A 698 -18.73 -16.01 -18.66
N ASP A 699 -19.53 -15.14 -18.10
CA ASP A 699 -20.99 -15.17 -18.20
C ASP A 699 -21.49 -13.96 -19.00
N PHE A 700 -21.80 -14.18 -20.29
CA PHE A 700 -22.26 -13.14 -21.20
C PHE A 700 -23.70 -12.67 -20.89
N GLU A 701 -24.50 -13.45 -20.18
CA GLU A 701 -25.85 -13.04 -19.80
C GLU A 701 -25.84 -12.00 -18.69
N THR A 702 -24.94 -12.17 -17.71
CA THR A 702 -24.80 -11.24 -16.58
C THR A 702 -23.72 -10.19 -16.80
N GLY A 703 -22.92 -10.26 -17.85
CA GLY A 703 -21.80 -9.37 -18.14
C GLY A 703 -20.69 -9.45 -17.09
N ARG A 704 -20.41 -10.67 -16.57
CA ARG A 704 -19.43 -10.85 -15.49
C ARG A 704 -18.54 -12.06 -15.71
N VAL A 705 -17.32 -11.96 -15.22
CA VAL A 705 -16.46 -13.13 -15.00
C VAL A 705 -17.11 -14.04 -13.96
N ARG A 706 -17.05 -15.35 -14.17
CA ARG A 706 -17.63 -16.33 -13.23
C ARG A 706 -16.84 -16.37 -11.92
N PRO A 707 -17.52 -16.69 -10.80
CA PRO A 707 -16.87 -16.79 -9.49
C PRO A 707 -15.68 -17.77 -9.49
N TRP A 708 -14.68 -17.43 -8.71
CA TRP A 708 -13.46 -18.20 -8.56
C TRP A 708 -13.09 -18.45 -7.09
N LEU A 709 -12.38 -19.54 -6.84
CA LEU A 709 -11.82 -19.91 -5.54
C LEU A 709 -10.39 -20.40 -5.74
N SER A 710 -9.43 -19.82 -5.03
CA SER A 710 -8.05 -20.29 -4.91
C SER A 710 -7.79 -20.81 -3.50
N LEU A 711 -7.06 -21.91 -3.42
CA LEU A 711 -6.54 -22.47 -2.17
C LEU A 711 -5.03 -22.55 -2.29
N ASP A 712 -4.33 -22.01 -1.28
CA ASP A 712 -2.88 -21.99 -1.21
C ASP A 712 -2.43 -22.61 0.11
N ALA A 713 -1.26 -23.26 0.13
CA ALA A 713 -0.70 -23.88 1.31
C ALA A 713 0.78 -23.56 1.45
N SER A 714 1.24 -23.41 2.69
CA SER A 714 2.63 -23.15 3.04
C SER A 714 3.06 -24.04 4.20
N VAL A 715 4.29 -24.48 4.20
CA VAL A 715 4.94 -25.17 5.31
C VAL A 715 6.29 -24.53 5.57
N GLY A 716 6.58 -24.23 6.82
CA GLY A 716 7.86 -23.64 7.23
C GLY A 716 8.52 -24.39 8.36
N VAL A 717 9.84 -24.45 8.35
CA VAL A 717 10.65 -25.05 9.40
C VAL A 717 11.84 -24.18 9.76
N VAL A 718 12.11 -24.04 11.04
CA VAL A 718 13.33 -23.41 11.56
C VAL A 718 14.41 -24.50 11.65
N LEU A 719 15.34 -24.48 10.70
CA LEU A 719 16.43 -25.46 10.63
C LEU A 719 17.49 -25.22 11.70
N MET A 720 17.72 -23.95 12.05
CA MET A 720 18.68 -23.54 13.08
C MET A 720 18.17 -22.29 13.80
N LYS A 721 18.28 -22.25 15.10
CA LYS A 721 17.99 -21.08 15.92
C LYS A 721 18.95 -20.98 17.08
N THR A 722 19.72 -19.90 17.11
CA THR A 722 20.58 -19.50 18.24
C THR A 722 20.14 -18.09 18.70
N PRO A 723 20.65 -17.55 19.79
CA PRO A 723 20.35 -16.19 20.17
C PRO A 723 20.73 -15.13 19.12
N LYS A 724 21.72 -15.41 18.26
CA LYS A 724 22.23 -14.48 17.24
C LYS A 724 21.90 -14.85 15.80
N GLN A 725 21.48 -16.09 15.53
CA GLN A 725 21.32 -16.58 14.16
C GLN A 725 20.07 -17.44 14.03
N SER A 726 19.41 -17.34 12.90
CA SER A 726 18.35 -18.28 12.52
C SER A 726 18.42 -18.63 11.04
N LEU A 727 18.08 -19.89 10.72
CA LEU A 727 17.93 -20.37 9.36
C LEU A 727 16.55 -21.00 9.22
N ARG A 728 15.74 -20.51 8.28
CA ARG A 728 14.37 -20.97 8.05
C ARG A 728 14.22 -21.43 6.61
N LEU A 729 13.51 -22.54 6.42
CA LEU A 729 13.11 -23.04 5.12
C LEU A 729 11.59 -23.02 5.03
N GLN A 730 11.05 -22.54 3.92
CA GLN A 730 9.62 -22.50 3.63
C GLN A 730 9.36 -23.07 2.24
N ALA A 731 8.29 -23.83 2.09
CA ALA A 731 7.76 -24.29 0.83
C ALA A 731 6.30 -23.83 0.70
N ASP A 732 5.95 -23.29 -0.46
CA ASP A 732 4.63 -22.75 -0.77
C ASP A 732 4.07 -23.46 -2.01
N VAL A 733 2.76 -23.70 -2.03
CA VAL A 733 2.01 -24.10 -3.23
C VAL A 733 0.81 -23.19 -3.34
N ARG A 734 0.70 -22.47 -4.45
CA ARG A 734 -0.45 -21.62 -4.79
C ARG A 734 -1.36 -22.33 -5.78
N ASN A 735 -2.65 -22.03 -5.73
CA ASN A 735 -3.71 -22.62 -6.55
C ASN A 735 -3.64 -24.16 -6.54
N LEU A 736 -3.74 -24.76 -5.35
CA LEU A 736 -3.67 -26.22 -5.13
C LEU A 736 -4.59 -27.00 -6.06
N THR A 737 -5.75 -26.44 -6.40
CA THR A 737 -6.77 -27.06 -7.24
C THR A 737 -6.50 -26.96 -8.73
N ASP A 738 -5.47 -26.22 -9.14
CA ASP A 738 -5.09 -25.95 -10.53
C ASP A 738 -6.26 -25.44 -11.41
N ARG A 739 -7.12 -24.61 -10.84
CA ARG A 739 -8.27 -24.05 -11.56
C ARG A 739 -7.85 -22.85 -12.38
N LEU A 740 -8.29 -22.81 -13.63
CA LEU A 740 -8.18 -21.61 -14.46
C LEU A 740 -9.00 -20.48 -13.83
N THR A 741 -8.35 -19.39 -13.52
CA THR A 741 -8.98 -18.19 -12.96
C THR A 741 -8.75 -17.03 -13.91
N VAL A 742 -9.85 -16.50 -14.44
CA VAL A 742 -9.86 -15.24 -15.18
C VAL A 742 -10.03 -14.13 -14.16
N ILE A 743 -9.06 -13.22 -14.09
CA ILE A 743 -9.14 -12.05 -13.22
C ILE A 743 -10.03 -11.01 -13.87
N ASN A 744 -9.63 -10.55 -15.06
CA ASN A 744 -10.33 -9.61 -15.93
C ASN A 744 -10.59 -10.25 -17.28
N PHE A 745 -11.69 -9.91 -17.93
CA PHE A 745 -11.99 -10.31 -19.29
C PHE A 745 -12.40 -9.09 -20.10
N ALA A 746 -11.62 -8.79 -21.14
CA ALA A 746 -11.85 -7.65 -22.04
C ALA A 746 -12.22 -6.34 -21.29
N GLY A 747 -11.63 -6.13 -20.12
CA GLY A 747 -11.82 -4.89 -19.36
C GLY A 747 -11.21 -3.72 -20.11
N LEU A 748 -11.86 -2.55 -20.05
CA LEU A 748 -11.41 -1.33 -20.73
C LEU A 748 -9.94 -0.99 -20.42
N PHE A 749 -9.50 -1.24 -19.19
CA PHE A 749 -8.22 -0.76 -18.69
C PHE A 749 -7.16 -1.84 -18.52
N SER A 750 -7.59 -3.08 -18.27
CA SER A 750 -6.69 -4.19 -17.97
C SER A 750 -6.73 -5.30 -19.02
N GLY A 751 -7.59 -5.18 -20.02
CA GLY A 751 -7.79 -6.19 -21.04
C GLY A 751 -8.24 -7.55 -20.43
N THR A 752 -7.78 -8.65 -21.02
CA THR A 752 -7.97 -10.00 -20.45
C THR A 752 -6.72 -10.40 -19.67
N ALA A 753 -6.91 -11.01 -18.49
CA ALA A 753 -5.79 -11.40 -17.63
C ALA A 753 -6.10 -12.67 -16.84
N LEU A 754 -5.15 -13.59 -16.82
CA LEU A 754 -5.25 -14.88 -16.15
C LEU A 754 -4.36 -14.97 -14.94
N ALA A 755 -4.92 -15.37 -13.79
CA ALA A 755 -4.15 -15.70 -12.62
C ALA A 755 -3.19 -16.89 -12.89
N PRO A 756 -2.08 -17.01 -12.12
CA PRO A 756 -1.17 -18.14 -12.26
C PRO A 756 -1.90 -19.49 -12.08
N PRO A 757 -1.59 -20.51 -12.90
CA PRO A 757 -1.97 -21.88 -12.62
C PRO A 757 -1.24 -22.36 -11.35
N ARG A 758 -1.44 -23.63 -10.96
CA ARG A 758 -0.75 -24.18 -9.79
C ARG A 758 0.74 -23.93 -9.89
N SER A 759 1.29 -23.30 -8.84
CA SER A 759 2.69 -22.94 -8.77
C SER A 759 3.28 -23.29 -7.40
N ALA A 760 4.56 -23.64 -7.39
CA ALA A 760 5.28 -23.97 -6.17
C ALA A 760 6.51 -23.05 -6.01
N ALA A 761 6.88 -22.81 -4.76
CA ALA A 761 8.07 -22.04 -4.40
C ALA A 761 8.77 -22.65 -3.20
N VAL A 762 10.09 -22.47 -3.14
CA VAL A 762 10.90 -22.77 -1.95
C VAL A 762 11.71 -21.52 -1.61
N ARG A 763 11.69 -21.13 -0.34
CA ARG A 763 12.41 -19.96 0.16
C ARG A 763 13.28 -20.34 1.37
N LEU A 764 14.56 -19.96 1.31
CA LEU A 764 15.50 -20.04 2.41
C LEU A 764 15.78 -18.64 2.94
N ARG A 765 15.65 -18.46 4.26
CA ARG A 765 15.93 -17.20 4.93
C ARG A 765 16.92 -17.41 6.07
N ALA A 766 18.01 -16.66 6.07
CA ALA A 766 18.97 -16.57 7.15
C ALA A 766 18.90 -15.19 7.81
N ALA A 767 19.02 -15.14 9.15
CA ALA A 767 19.20 -13.89 9.89
C ALA A 767 20.34 -14.10 10.89
N PHE A 768 21.16 -13.05 11.08
CA PHE A 768 22.37 -13.09 11.90
C PHE A 768 22.67 -11.73 12.55
#